data_0f386ff1ef92abcf4c130834898e2b59
#
_entry.id   0f386ff1ef92abcf4c130834898e2b59
#
_cell.length_a   1.000
_cell.length_b   1.000
_cell.length_c   1.000
_cell.angle_alpha   90.00
_cell.angle_beta   90.00
_cell.angle_gamma   90.00
#
_symmetry.space_group_name_H-M   'P 1'
#
loop_
_entity.id
_entity.type
_entity.pdbx_description
1 polymer ?
#
loop_
_entity_poly.entity_id
_entity_poly.type
_entity_poly.pdbx_seq_one_letter_code
_entity_poly.pdbx_strand_id
1 'polypeptide(L)'
;MKRTRKYQTALMAAVVSGLVFLPQAYAADTAYETDTVTVEAEGVDKYLVTTNTITAEEIAERGYRDLADILSQVPGLYMAPAAKDSKMVRVRGASSDQTKGYIDGIPAFPLTGIVSNAASDLSTIPADSIAKVEIIKGSGPVQYGTDYKGGVILVTTKDGEGTGKIRMSVAGGSNHTYDTKIGYSGSDKNVSYAVNLSKRYSAGYLENQMDKKIYFDGKIKFKTSSKSSLMLNGYYSDMEREVPQSVDPATGEYVLPSGPRWSVATGDGITPAQKKNNNATDWRFKGFKQSNIALQYESRPNDIWQYNVKYYHIIDENNLWVRNLLNTEGGSLPRFTHRAPQWYRSGWFSQGNGIEANASVAYDSKNVLSFGAKYIKLSWNTDENNSSYRRDGNDARRSFYVENAWSPDNRTRLTIGIRREDVTQDFRDNDAATQKTTSKSNAFDPVLNFTHDITKHDTIRLSAGRSHVFVGSKDAAGNIRSGYPVPKPERNSSYELGWKHKFGTKAEFDLTHFRTEVRDRITMVRFGGDCVLENVDKTHIRGLELSYRQTFSPKLSGFANYTWINAKDESTGMTTIASGLPTQMFNLGVTYREGKLRSTLLGRAMRARLDSNGEPTSAGYFAADLDLHYEPQTDLGLFLRVNNLFDTDYQYSWGSPADSTNFLLGVDMTF
;
A
#
# COMPACT_ATOMS: atom_id res chain seq x y z
N MET A 1 11.67 -13.45 22.47
CA MET A 1 10.21 -13.65 22.31
C MET A 1 9.34 -13.28 23.51
N LYS A 2 9.62 -13.73 24.76
CA LYS A 2 8.78 -13.35 25.93
C LYS A 2 8.82 -11.85 26.31
N ARG A 3 9.88 -11.11 25.99
CA ARG A 3 9.97 -9.66 26.29
C ARG A 3 9.14 -8.79 25.34
N THR A 4 9.07 -9.13 24.05
CA THR A 4 8.34 -8.34 23.03
C THR A 4 6.82 -8.40 23.24
N ARG A 5 6.26 -9.53 23.67
CA ARG A 5 4.82 -9.63 24.00
C ARG A 5 4.39 -8.67 25.12
N LYS A 6 5.27 -8.41 26.10
CA LYS A 6 4.98 -7.46 27.19
C LYS A 6 4.85 -6.01 26.71
N TYR A 7 5.63 -5.60 25.69
CA TYR A 7 5.58 -4.24 25.18
C TYR A 7 4.36 -4.00 24.27
N GLN A 8 3.93 -4.99 23.49
CA GLN A 8 2.71 -4.88 22.67
C GLN A 8 1.46 -4.78 23.54
N THR A 9 1.38 -5.57 24.61
CA THR A 9 0.26 -5.49 25.57
C THR A 9 0.31 -4.19 26.38
N ALA A 10 1.50 -3.70 26.73
CA ALA A 10 1.68 -2.44 27.43
C ALA A 10 1.35 -1.22 26.54
N LEU A 11 1.65 -1.28 25.23
CA LEU A 11 1.32 -0.22 24.28
C LEU A 11 -0.20 -0.12 24.07
N MET A 12 -0.89 -1.25 23.91
CA MET A 12 -2.36 -1.29 23.89
C MET A 12 -2.96 -0.78 25.21
N ALA A 13 -2.40 -1.21 26.34
CA ALA A 13 -2.88 -0.78 27.66
C ALA A 13 -2.64 0.71 27.91
N ALA A 14 -1.53 1.27 27.43
CA ALA A 14 -1.23 2.70 27.59
C ALA A 14 -2.17 3.59 26.74
N VAL A 15 -2.49 3.16 25.51
CA VAL A 15 -3.44 3.88 24.66
C VAL A 15 -4.86 3.77 25.19
N VAL A 16 -5.27 2.59 25.65
CA VAL A 16 -6.61 2.37 26.25
C VAL A 16 -6.72 3.04 27.64
N SER A 17 -5.66 3.03 28.45
CA SER A 17 -5.68 3.67 29.78
C SER A 17 -5.68 5.20 29.69
N GLY A 18 -5.05 5.79 28.66
CA GLY A 18 -5.10 7.24 28.40
C GLY A 18 -6.48 7.75 28.00
N LEU A 19 -7.34 6.87 27.46
CA LEU A 19 -8.71 7.23 27.06
C LEU A 19 -9.73 7.17 28.19
N VAL A 20 -9.44 6.46 29.31
CA VAL A 20 -10.36 6.30 30.44
C VAL A 20 -10.38 7.54 31.36
N PHE A 21 -9.40 8.45 31.27
CA PHE A 21 -9.30 9.66 32.06
C PHE A 21 -9.68 10.96 31.32
N LEU A 22 -10.54 10.89 30.32
CA LEU A 22 -11.10 12.12 29.72
C LEU A 22 -12.18 12.69 30.66
N PRO A 23 -12.07 13.94 31.10
CA PRO A 23 -13.11 14.57 31.93
C PRO A 23 -14.42 14.65 31.13
N GLN A 24 -15.54 14.31 31.76
CA GLN A 24 -16.87 14.56 31.23
C GLN A 24 -17.02 16.07 30.97
N ALA A 25 -16.95 16.45 29.70
CA ALA A 25 -17.18 17.83 29.30
C ALA A 25 -18.68 18.08 29.21
N TYR A 26 -19.15 19.04 30.00
CA TYR A 26 -20.50 19.60 29.90
C TYR A 26 -20.67 20.27 28.54
N ALA A 27 -21.74 19.92 27.85
CA ALA A 27 -22.11 20.51 26.56
C ALA A 27 -22.42 22.00 26.73
N ALA A 28 -21.69 22.82 26.00
CA ALA A 28 -22.07 24.20 25.72
C ALA A 28 -22.13 24.39 24.18
N ASP A 29 -23.34 24.62 23.72
CA ASP A 29 -23.67 24.92 22.33
C ASP A 29 -22.98 26.20 21.85
N THR A 30 -21.94 26.05 21.01
CA THR A 30 -21.56 27.10 20.05
C THR A 30 -20.71 26.42 18.96
N ALA A 31 -21.28 26.34 17.76
CA ALA A 31 -20.56 25.96 16.56
C ALA A 31 -19.45 27.00 16.27
N TYR A 32 -18.21 26.61 16.42
CA TYR A 32 -17.07 27.34 15.88
C TYR A 32 -16.55 26.57 14.70
N GLU A 33 -16.55 27.19 13.52
CA GLU A 33 -15.75 26.75 12.39
C GLU A 33 -14.28 26.70 12.84
N THR A 34 -13.75 25.50 12.98
CA THR A 34 -12.33 25.31 13.24
C THR A 34 -11.62 25.30 11.90
N ASP A 35 -10.96 26.40 11.58
CA ASP A 35 -9.89 26.39 10.58
C ASP A 35 -8.89 25.29 10.96
N THR A 36 -9.05 24.15 10.34
CA THR A 36 -8.11 23.03 10.45
C THR A 36 -6.86 23.48 9.71
N VAL A 37 -5.83 23.88 10.43
CA VAL A 37 -4.48 24.08 9.86
C VAL A 37 -3.95 22.70 9.51
N THR A 38 -4.39 22.16 8.40
CA THR A 38 -3.84 20.96 7.78
C THR A 38 -2.66 21.41 6.93
N VAL A 39 -1.51 21.47 7.55
CA VAL A 39 -0.24 21.88 6.95
C VAL A 39 0.17 20.97 5.78
N GLU A 40 -0.30 19.73 5.73
CA GLU A 40 0.00 18.76 4.67
C GLU A 40 -0.94 18.84 3.46
N ALA A 41 -2.19 19.25 3.61
CA ALA A 41 -3.20 19.11 2.57
C ALA A 41 -3.11 20.16 1.45
N GLU A 42 -2.69 21.37 1.74
CA GLU A 42 -2.53 22.41 0.71
C GLU A 42 -1.23 22.27 -0.12
N GLY A 43 -0.25 21.51 0.40
CA GLY A 43 1.07 21.39 -0.21
C GLY A 43 1.12 20.44 -1.41
N VAL A 44 0.49 19.29 -1.31
CA VAL A 44 0.68 18.19 -2.27
C VAL A 44 -0.05 18.46 -3.59
N ASP A 45 -1.27 18.94 -3.57
CA ASP A 45 -2.06 19.21 -4.79
C ASP A 45 -1.50 20.35 -5.65
N LYS A 46 -0.77 21.26 -5.05
CA LYS A 46 -0.15 22.39 -5.77
C LYS A 46 1.16 22.05 -6.47
N TYR A 47 1.79 20.91 -6.10
CA TYR A 47 3.18 20.63 -6.49
C TYR A 47 3.34 19.48 -7.50
N LEU A 48 2.31 18.68 -7.77
CA LEU A 48 2.52 17.38 -8.40
C LEU A 48 1.83 17.24 -9.74
N VAL A 49 2.56 16.67 -10.67
CA VAL A 49 2.10 16.42 -12.03
C VAL A 49 1.04 15.34 -12.07
N THR A 50 1.19 14.28 -11.29
CA THR A 50 0.27 13.14 -11.30
C THR A 50 -0.09 12.70 -9.89
N THR A 51 -0.91 13.51 -9.23
CA THR A 51 -1.53 13.12 -7.97
C THR A 51 -2.99 12.78 -8.20
N ASN A 52 -3.41 11.62 -7.69
CA ASN A 52 -4.82 11.30 -7.54
C ASN A 52 -5.17 11.44 -6.07
N THR A 53 -6.12 12.29 -5.76
CA THR A 53 -6.66 12.47 -4.42
C THR A 53 -8.05 11.87 -4.36
N ILE A 54 -8.32 11.06 -3.34
CA ILE A 54 -9.62 10.44 -3.07
C ILE A 54 -10.01 10.84 -1.67
N THR A 55 -11.10 11.59 -1.54
CA THR A 55 -11.57 12.16 -0.27
C THR A 55 -12.45 11.18 0.51
N ALA A 56 -12.71 11.50 1.80
CA ALA A 56 -13.64 10.72 2.62
C ALA A 56 -15.05 10.65 2.02
N GLU A 57 -15.51 11.74 1.38
CA GLU A 57 -16.80 11.79 0.69
C GLU A 57 -16.83 10.83 -0.49
N GLU A 58 -15.80 10.84 -1.34
CA GLU A 58 -15.69 9.90 -2.46
C GLU A 58 -15.58 8.45 -1.99
N ILE A 59 -14.84 8.19 -0.89
CA ILE A 59 -14.71 6.87 -0.27
C ILE A 59 -16.09 6.36 0.19
N ALA A 60 -16.84 7.20 0.90
CA ALA A 60 -18.18 6.87 1.36
C ALA A 60 -19.17 6.73 0.20
N GLU A 61 -19.11 7.64 -0.80
CA GLU A 61 -19.98 7.63 -1.97
C GLU A 61 -19.86 6.35 -2.79
N ARG A 62 -18.65 5.85 -2.94
CA ARG A 62 -18.36 4.64 -3.74
C ARG A 62 -18.45 3.34 -2.96
N GLY A 63 -18.73 3.44 -1.66
CA GLY A 63 -18.91 2.29 -0.79
C GLY A 63 -17.65 1.43 -0.62
N TYR A 64 -16.45 1.98 -0.71
CA TYR A 64 -15.20 1.25 -0.51
C TYR A 64 -15.08 0.69 0.92
N ARG A 65 -14.55 -0.52 1.06
CA ARG A 65 -14.42 -1.19 2.36
C ARG A 65 -13.04 -1.04 2.98
N ASP A 66 -12.02 -0.98 2.15
CA ASP A 66 -10.62 -0.94 2.57
C ASP A 66 -9.76 -0.17 1.57
N LEU A 67 -8.50 0.07 1.91
CA LEU A 67 -7.57 0.78 1.05
C LEU A 67 -7.34 0.07 -0.29
N ALA A 68 -7.42 -1.26 -0.34
CA ALA A 68 -7.25 -2.00 -1.58
C ALA A 68 -8.39 -1.70 -2.58
N ASP A 69 -9.64 -1.63 -2.09
CA ASP A 69 -10.79 -1.24 -2.90
C ASP A 69 -10.61 0.17 -3.48
N ILE A 70 -10.19 1.13 -2.64
CA ILE A 70 -9.93 2.52 -3.05
C ILE A 70 -8.90 2.56 -4.20
N LEU A 71 -7.76 1.91 -4.01
CA LEU A 71 -6.66 1.93 -4.97
C LEU A 71 -6.98 1.19 -6.26
N SER A 72 -7.88 0.21 -6.23
CA SER A 72 -8.28 -0.58 -7.41
C SER A 72 -8.95 0.24 -8.50
N GLN A 73 -9.49 1.41 -8.16
CA GLN A 73 -10.22 2.30 -9.10
C GLN A 73 -9.36 3.44 -9.63
N VAL A 74 -8.10 3.56 -9.19
CA VAL A 74 -7.20 4.64 -9.59
C VAL A 74 -6.51 4.29 -10.90
N PRO A 75 -6.47 5.20 -11.91
CA PRO A 75 -5.76 4.94 -13.15
C PRO A 75 -4.26 4.67 -12.91
N GLY A 76 -3.68 3.75 -13.66
CA GLY A 76 -2.27 3.37 -13.51
C GLY A 76 -1.96 2.41 -12.39
N LEU A 77 -2.95 2.09 -11.55
CA LEU A 77 -2.84 1.13 -10.46
C LEU A 77 -3.59 -0.16 -10.77
N TYR A 78 -3.03 -1.28 -10.39
CA TYR A 78 -3.79 -2.50 -10.36
C TYR A 78 -3.48 -3.33 -9.12
N MET A 79 -4.52 -3.96 -8.59
CA MET A 79 -4.39 -4.88 -7.48
C MET A 79 -3.96 -6.24 -8.01
N ALA A 80 -2.73 -6.63 -7.70
CA ALA A 80 -2.27 -7.97 -7.96
C ALA A 80 -2.34 -8.77 -6.68
N PRO A 81 -2.94 -9.95 -6.66
CA PRO A 81 -2.58 -10.87 -5.60
C PRO A 81 -1.08 -11.15 -5.78
N ALA A 82 -0.30 -10.86 -4.77
CA ALA A 82 1.02 -11.43 -4.71
C ALA A 82 0.89 -12.95 -4.67
N ALA A 83 1.98 -13.64 -4.97
CA ALA A 83 2.07 -15.08 -4.73
C ALA A 83 1.64 -15.34 -3.29
N LYS A 84 0.39 -15.62 -2.99
CA LYS A 84 -0.21 -15.89 -1.68
C LYS A 84 -1.42 -15.00 -1.33
N ASP A 85 -2.12 -14.51 -2.36
CA ASP A 85 -3.41 -13.84 -2.24
C ASP A 85 -3.44 -12.52 -1.42
N SER A 86 -2.29 -11.91 -1.14
CA SER A 86 -2.23 -10.57 -0.57
C SER A 86 -2.72 -9.54 -1.57
N LYS A 87 -3.63 -8.67 -1.18
CA LYS A 87 -4.05 -7.55 -2.00
C LYS A 87 -2.98 -6.46 -2.00
N MET A 88 -2.08 -6.53 -2.97
CA MET A 88 -0.97 -5.60 -3.14
C MET A 88 -1.19 -4.73 -4.36
N VAL A 89 -0.76 -3.48 -4.27
CA VAL A 89 -0.85 -2.55 -5.39
C VAL A 89 0.41 -2.59 -6.24
N ARG A 90 0.24 -2.57 -7.56
CA ARG A 90 1.29 -2.26 -8.52
C ARG A 90 0.97 -0.93 -9.21
N VAL A 91 1.94 -0.05 -9.26
CA VAL A 91 1.80 1.28 -9.84
C VAL A 91 2.60 1.34 -11.13
N ARG A 92 1.93 1.55 -12.28
CA ARG A 92 2.56 1.67 -13.61
C ARG A 92 3.56 0.55 -13.93
N GLY A 93 3.30 -0.66 -13.45
CA GLY A 93 4.16 -1.81 -13.68
C GLY A 93 5.33 -1.96 -12.70
N ALA A 94 5.50 -1.08 -11.75
CA ALA A 94 6.40 -1.30 -10.63
C ALA A 94 5.87 -2.44 -9.76
N SER A 95 6.75 -3.24 -9.17
CA SER A 95 6.36 -4.25 -8.19
C SER A 95 5.89 -3.58 -6.89
N SER A 96 5.12 -4.31 -6.11
CA SER A 96 4.48 -3.77 -4.91
C SER A 96 5.48 -3.33 -3.83
N ASP A 97 6.61 -3.99 -3.73
CA ASP A 97 7.73 -3.62 -2.85
C ASP A 97 8.47 -2.34 -3.29
N GLN A 98 8.21 -1.88 -4.52
CA GLN A 98 8.75 -0.65 -5.10
C GLN A 98 7.75 0.52 -5.05
N THR A 99 6.75 0.44 -4.18
CA THR A 99 5.80 1.52 -3.88
C THR A 99 5.84 1.80 -2.39
N LYS A 100 6.02 3.05 -2.00
CA LYS A 100 6.06 3.44 -0.58
C LYS A 100 4.69 3.87 -0.10
N GLY A 101 4.35 3.47 1.12
CA GLY A 101 3.12 3.89 1.78
C GLY A 101 3.41 4.60 3.09
N TYR A 102 2.58 5.59 3.38
CA TYR A 102 2.61 6.34 4.62
C TYR A 102 1.19 6.45 5.18
N ILE A 103 1.06 6.28 6.49
CA ILE A 103 -0.17 6.58 7.23
C ILE A 103 0.13 7.72 8.19
N ASP A 104 -0.59 8.83 8.05
CA ASP A 104 -0.35 10.07 8.82
C ASP A 104 1.13 10.50 8.82
N GLY A 105 1.78 10.37 7.66
CA GLY A 105 3.18 10.75 7.46
C GLY A 105 4.21 9.78 8.05
N ILE A 106 3.79 8.62 8.56
CA ILE A 106 4.68 7.58 9.10
C ILE A 106 4.78 6.43 8.09
N PRO A 107 5.98 5.91 7.81
CA PRO A 107 6.14 4.76 6.95
C PRO A 107 5.29 3.57 7.43
N ALA A 108 4.42 3.05 6.55
CA ALA A 108 3.46 1.99 6.86
C ALA A 108 3.82 0.65 6.23
N PHE A 109 4.72 0.63 5.24
CA PHE A 109 5.13 -0.60 4.56
C PHE A 109 6.50 -1.04 5.04
N PRO A 110 6.83 -2.35 4.91
CA PRO A 110 8.12 -2.86 5.37
C PRO A 110 9.27 -2.09 4.76
N LEU A 111 10.16 -1.61 5.62
CA LEU A 111 11.29 -0.79 5.22
C LEU A 111 12.56 -1.59 4.95
N THR A 112 12.62 -2.83 5.43
CA THR A 112 13.83 -3.66 5.38
C THR A 112 13.87 -4.65 4.21
N GLY A 113 12.77 -4.78 3.46
CA GLY A 113 12.64 -5.81 2.43
C GLY A 113 12.69 -7.26 2.95
N ILE A 114 12.63 -7.46 4.27
CA ILE A 114 12.69 -8.79 4.90
C ILE A 114 11.45 -9.59 4.58
N VAL A 115 10.30 -8.94 4.62
CA VAL A 115 9.02 -9.55 4.34
C VAL A 115 8.68 -9.29 2.88
N SER A 116 9.15 -10.16 2.01
CA SER A 116 8.73 -10.13 0.61
C SER A 116 7.29 -10.66 0.49
N ASN A 117 6.49 -10.03 -0.35
CA ASN A 117 5.21 -10.53 -0.88
C ASN A 117 4.00 -10.61 0.07
N ALA A 118 4.14 -10.53 1.38
CA ALA A 118 3.01 -10.65 2.31
C ALA A 118 2.79 -9.42 3.18
N ALA A 119 3.75 -8.51 3.18
CA ALA A 119 3.86 -7.47 4.17
C ALA A 119 2.96 -6.26 3.96
N SER A 120 2.26 -6.17 2.87
CA SER A 120 1.51 -4.98 2.51
C SER A 120 0.13 -5.36 1.99
N ASP A 121 -0.60 -6.17 2.78
CA ASP A 121 -2.01 -6.41 2.47
C ASP A 121 -2.82 -5.15 2.77
N LEU A 122 -3.09 -4.37 1.73
CA LEU A 122 -3.78 -3.09 1.82
C LEU A 122 -5.24 -3.23 2.25
N SER A 123 -5.80 -4.42 2.20
CA SER A 123 -7.14 -4.69 2.70
C SER A 123 -7.21 -4.79 4.23
N THR A 124 -6.09 -4.65 4.94
CA THR A 124 -6.09 -4.52 6.40
C THR A 124 -6.51 -3.14 6.89
N ILE A 125 -6.39 -2.10 6.06
CA ILE A 125 -6.70 -0.72 6.42
C ILE A 125 -8.15 -0.41 6.05
N PRO A 126 -9.07 -0.25 7.02
CA PRO A 126 -10.48 0.00 6.76
C PRO A 126 -10.71 1.37 6.14
N ALA A 127 -11.57 1.46 5.13
CA ALA A 127 -11.90 2.71 4.47
C ALA A 127 -12.54 3.73 5.42
N ASP A 128 -13.25 3.27 6.45
CA ASP A 128 -13.96 4.14 7.42
C ASP A 128 -13.00 4.96 8.30
N SER A 129 -11.76 4.49 8.49
CA SER A 129 -10.74 5.26 9.23
C SER A 129 -10.04 6.31 8.35
N ILE A 130 -10.24 6.28 7.03
CA ILE A 130 -9.51 7.10 6.07
C ILE A 130 -10.26 8.42 5.81
N ALA A 131 -9.58 9.54 5.97
CA ALA A 131 -10.03 10.86 5.54
C ALA A 131 -9.64 11.15 4.09
N LYS A 132 -8.44 10.75 3.69
CA LYS A 132 -7.91 11.05 2.36
C LYS A 132 -6.85 10.04 1.96
N VAL A 133 -6.83 9.69 0.67
CA VAL A 133 -5.73 8.95 0.04
C VAL A 133 -5.18 9.78 -1.10
N GLU A 134 -3.88 10.03 -1.08
CA GLU A 134 -3.16 10.72 -2.15
C GLU A 134 -2.16 9.76 -2.77
N ILE A 135 -2.20 9.63 -4.08
CA ILE A 135 -1.33 8.75 -4.85
C ILE A 135 -0.44 9.60 -5.75
N ILE A 136 0.84 9.63 -5.43
CA ILE A 136 1.86 10.35 -6.17
C ILE A 136 2.59 9.33 -7.03
N LYS A 137 2.43 9.43 -8.34
CA LYS A 137 3.05 8.51 -9.29
C LYS A 137 4.33 9.12 -9.88
N GLY A 138 5.25 8.26 -10.32
CA GLY A 138 6.52 8.72 -10.89
C GLY A 138 7.46 9.34 -9.88
N SER A 139 8.11 10.45 -10.24
CA SER A 139 9.04 11.18 -9.37
C SER A 139 8.27 12.15 -8.49
N GLY A 140 7.94 11.71 -7.28
CA GLY A 140 7.26 12.53 -6.29
C GLY A 140 8.14 13.62 -5.67
N PRO A 141 7.61 14.41 -4.72
CA PRO A 141 8.38 15.38 -3.98
C PRO A 141 9.54 14.73 -3.23
N VAL A 142 10.66 15.41 -3.20
CA VAL A 142 11.88 14.92 -2.57
C VAL A 142 11.75 14.64 -1.07
N GLN A 143 10.77 15.22 -0.40
CA GLN A 143 10.50 15.00 1.02
C GLN A 143 10.10 13.56 1.37
N TYR A 144 9.42 12.83 0.48
CA TYR A 144 8.98 11.46 0.75
C TYR A 144 10.06 10.39 0.49
N GLY A 145 11.19 10.80 0.00
CA GLY A 145 12.34 9.92 -0.13
C GLY A 145 12.51 9.33 -1.50
N THR A 146 13.42 8.40 -1.54
CA THR A 146 13.70 7.48 -2.63
C THR A 146 13.30 6.06 -2.20
N ASP A 147 13.81 5.05 -2.87
CA ASP A 147 13.49 3.63 -2.64
C ASP A 147 12.09 3.24 -3.15
N TYR A 148 11.69 3.89 -4.25
CA TYR A 148 10.48 3.55 -5.00
C TYR A 148 10.68 3.74 -6.51
N LYS A 149 9.88 3.01 -7.29
CA LYS A 149 9.76 3.14 -8.75
C LYS A 149 8.34 3.49 -9.16
N GLY A 150 7.37 2.93 -8.46
CA GLY A 150 5.95 3.17 -8.75
C GLY A 150 5.45 4.52 -8.27
N GLY A 151 5.88 4.92 -7.09
CA GLY A 151 5.43 6.16 -6.46
C GLY A 151 5.18 6.02 -4.97
N VAL A 152 4.42 6.96 -4.42
CA VAL A 152 4.12 7.08 -3.00
C VAL A 152 2.61 7.12 -2.79
N ILE A 153 2.11 6.40 -1.80
CA ILE A 153 0.71 6.40 -1.35
C ILE A 153 0.67 7.02 0.05
N LEU A 154 -0.06 8.12 0.19
CA LEU A 154 -0.26 8.83 1.43
C LEU A 154 -1.69 8.59 1.91
N VAL A 155 -1.83 8.01 3.08
CA VAL A 155 -3.11 7.79 3.75
C VAL A 155 -3.19 8.73 4.94
N THR A 156 -4.20 9.58 4.96
CA THR A 156 -4.53 10.41 6.12
C THR A 156 -5.73 9.80 6.82
N THR A 157 -5.62 9.52 8.11
CA THR A 157 -6.75 9.03 8.90
C THR A 157 -7.63 10.19 9.35
N LYS A 158 -8.89 9.89 9.68
CA LYS A 158 -9.86 10.91 10.11
C LYS A 158 -9.43 11.60 11.41
N ASP A 159 -9.65 12.89 11.49
CA ASP A 159 -9.55 13.65 12.71
C ASP A 159 -10.89 13.62 13.48
N GLY A 160 -10.86 13.98 14.75
CA GLY A 160 -12.07 14.18 15.53
C GLY A 160 -12.67 15.56 15.25
N GLU A 161 -13.97 15.62 15.01
CA GLU A 161 -14.71 16.85 14.75
C GLU A 161 -15.99 16.93 15.58
N GLY A 162 -16.33 18.13 16.06
CA GLY A 162 -17.56 18.40 16.82
C GLY A 162 -17.67 17.65 18.14
N THR A 163 -18.89 17.48 18.63
CA THR A 163 -19.17 16.70 19.85
C THR A 163 -18.82 15.25 19.66
N GLY A 164 -18.33 14.58 20.70
CA GLY A 164 -17.95 13.18 20.65
C GLY A 164 -19.10 12.30 20.14
N LYS A 165 -18.79 11.47 19.12
CA LYS A 165 -19.74 10.53 18.50
C LYS A 165 -19.17 9.13 18.45
N ILE A 166 -20.00 8.15 18.76
CA ILE A 166 -19.70 6.74 18.56
C ILE A 166 -20.29 6.32 17.22
N ARG A 167 -19.49 5.69 16.37
CA ARG A 167 -19.93 5.06 15.13
C ARG A 167 -19.75 3.56 15.25
N MET A 168 -20.77 2.80 14.85
CA MET A 168 -20.73 1.34 14.83
C MET A 168 -21.19 0.85 13.46
N SER A 169 -20.52 -0.18 12.96
CA SER A 169 -20.91 -0.89 11.74
C SER A 169 -20.85 -2.37 12.00
N VAL A 170 -21.91 -3.09 11.61
CA VAL A 170 -21.98 -4.55 11.71
C VAL A 170 -22.51 -5.09 10.40
N ALA A 171 -21.81 -6.05 9.80
CA ALA A 171 -22.23 -6.68 8.56
C ALA A 171 -21.96 -8.18 8.56
N GLY A 172 -22.76 -8.89 7.77
CA GLY A 172 -22.59 -10.32 7.49
C GLY A 172 -22.89 -10.62 6.02
N GLY A 173 -22.31 -11.68 5.50
CA GLY A 173 -22.51 -11.99 4.07
C GLY A 173 -21.99 -13.36 3.65
N SER A 174 -21.81 -13.49 2.35
CA SER A 174 -21.31 -14.71 1.70
C SER A 174 -19.98 -15.16 2.31
N ASN A 175 -19.65 -16.44 2.12
CA ASN A 175 -18.40 -17.04 2.60
C ASN A 175 -18.22 -16.91 4.13
N HIS A 176 -19.32 -16.92 4.90
CA HIS A 176 -19.32 -16.69 6.35
C HIS A 176 -18.57 -15.41 6.73
N THR A 177 -18.72 -14.35 5.96
CA THR A 177 -18.07 -13.08 6.21
C THR A 177 -18.78 -12.32 7.34
N TYR A 178 -18.00 -11.82 8.29
CA TYR A 178 -18.44 -10.92 9.36
C TYR A 178 -17.50 -9.71 9.38
N ASP A 179 -18.08 -8.51 9.43
CA ASP A 179 -17.34 -7.25 9.54
C ASP A 179 -17.93 -6.41 10.66
N THR A 180 -17.13 -6.04 11.64
CA THR A 180 -17.55 -5.23 12.78
C THR A 180 -16.59 -4.10 12.98
N LYS A 181 -17.11 -2.88 13.10
CA LYS A 181 -16.32 -1.67 13.29
C LYS A 181 -16.94 -0.84 14.41
N ILE A 182 -16.08 -0.19 15.19
CA ILE A 182 -16.47 0.80 16.18
C ILE A 182 -15.46 1.93 16.14
N GLY A 183 -15.95 3.16 16.12
CA GLY A 183 -15.15 4.37 16.19
C GLY A 183 -15.71 5.34 17.22
N TYR A 184 -14.82 6.09 17.85
CA TYR A 184 -15.16 7.22 18.71
C TYR A 184 -14.31 8.41 18.31
N SER A 185 -14.96 9.51 17.98
CA SER A 185 -14.24 10.72 17.54
C SER A 185 -14.96 11.99 17.99
N GLY A 186 -14.20 13.03 18.24
CA GLY A 186 -14.74 14.32 18.63
C GLY A 186 -13.64 15.36 18.81
N SER A 187 -14.03 16.60 19.06
CA SER A 187 -13.10 17.69 19.36
C SER A 187 -13.69 18.63 20.40
N ASP A 188 -12.78 19.21 21.18
CA ASP A 188 -13.04 20.38 22.03
C ASP A 188 -12.00 21.44 21.64
N LYS A 189 -12.13 22.67 22.19
CA LYS A 189 -11.34 23.88 21.82
C LYS A 189 -9.89 23.63 21.43
N ASN A 190 -9.18 22.78 22.19
CA ASN A 190 -7.76 22.56 22.02
C ASN A 190 -7.39 21.11 21.71
N VAL A 191 -8.34 20.20 21.70
CA VAL A 191 -8.07 18.76 21.54
C VAL A 191 -9.02 18.18 20.49
N SER A 192 -8.48 17.48 19.51
CA SER A 192 -9.26 16.58 18.67
C SER A 192 -8.77 15.15 18.85
N TYR A 193 -9.68 14.19 18.78
CA TYR A 193 -9.37 12.77 18.97
C TYR A 193 -10.22 11.90 18.07
N ALA A 194 -9.62 10.85 17.56
CA ALA A 194 -10.30 9.78 16.83
C ALA A 194 -9.67 8.45 17.15
N VAL A 195 -10.50 7.43 17.38
CA VAL A 195 -10.08 6.05 17.65
C VAL A 195 -11.00 5.13 16.88
N ASN A 196 -10.44 4.17 16.18
CA ASN A 196 -11.17 3.18 15.41
C ASN A 196 -10.68 1.77 15.69
N LEU A 197 -11.60 0.83 15.78
CA LEU A 197 -11.33 -0.59 15.88
C LEU A 197 -12.17 -1.32 14.85
N SER A 198 -11.56 -2.20 14.07
CA SER A 198 -12.28 -3.09 13.17
C SER A 198 -11.83 -4.53 13.32
N LYS A 199 -12.78 -5.44 13.13
CA LYS A 199 -12.55 -6.87 13.06
C LYS A 199 -13.31 -7.45 11.89
N ARG A 200 -12.60 -8.13 11.01
CA ARG A 200 -13.18 -8.83 9.86
C ARG A 200 -12.78 -10.29 9.87
N TYR A 201 -13.69 -11.12 9.46
CA TYR A 201 -13.48 -12.55 9.21
C TYR A 201 -14.20 -12.96 7.92
N SER A 202 -13.57 -13.84 7.15
CA SER A 202 -14.19 -14.54 6.03
C SER A 202 -13.63 -15.96 6.00
N ALA A 203 -14.48 -16.96 5.74
CA ALA A 203 -14.01 -18.31 5.50
C ALA A 203 -13.34 -18.46 4.12
N GLY A 204 -13.59 -17.50 3.20
CA GLY A 204 -13.11 -17.53 1.83
C GLY A 204 -14.03 -18.31 0.90
N TYR A 205 -13.85 -18.08 -0.40
CA TYR A 205 -14.58 -18.77 -1.48
C TYR A 205 -13.93 -20.13 -1.80
N LEU A 206 -12.60 -20.22 -1.72
CA LEU A 206 -11.82 -21.43 -1.96
C LEU A 206 -11.47 -22.14 -0.65
N GLU A 207 -11.13 -23.42 -0.72
CA GLU A 207 -10.50 -24.13 0.38
C GLU A 207 -9.16 -23.44 0.77
N ASN A 208 -8.88 -23.35 2.07
CA ASN A 208 -7.71 -22.66 2.61
C ASN A 208 -7.61 -21.19 2.20
N GLN A 209 -8.72 -20.46 2.21
CA GLN A 209 -8.77 -19.02 1.91
C GLN A 209 -9.29 -18.18 3.09
N MET A 210 -9.29 -18.76 4.29
CA MET A 210 -9.71 -18.02 5.48
C MET A 210 -8.86 -16.76 5.68
N ASP A 211 -9.54 -15.65 5.97
CA ASP A 211 -8.95 -14.35 6.21
C ASP A 211 -9.58 -13.74 7.48
N LYS A 212 -8.73 -13.36 8.43
CA LYS A 212 -9.12 -12.70 9.67
C LYS A 212 -8.21 -11.52 9.91
N LYS A 213 -8.80 -10.35 10.12
CA LYS A 213 -8.11 -9.09 10.31
C LYS A 213 -8.61 -8.37 11.54
N ILE A 214 -7.70 -7.78 12.29
CA ILE A 214 -7.97 -6.83 13.36
C ILE A 214 -7.16 -5.58 13.01
N TYR A 215 -7.81 -4.44 13.05
CA TYR A 215 -7.17 -3.15 12.83
C TYR A 215 -7.61 -2.17 13.93
N PHE A 216 -6.67 -1.44 14.45
CA PHE A 216 -6.87 -0.36 15.41
C PHE A 216 -6.05 0.83 14.97
N ASP A 217 -6.64 2.01 14.96
CA ASP A 217 -5.92 3.27 14.84
C ASP A 217 -6.41 4.30 15.86
N GLY A 218 -5.51 5.20 16.21
CA GLY A 218 -5.81 6.28 17.12
C GLY A 218 -5.00 7.53 16.82
N LYS A 219 -5.64 8.70 16.96
CA LYS A 219 -5.05 10.02 16.78
C LYS A 219 -5.58 10.98 17.83
N ILE A 220 -4.67 11.67 18.49
CA ILE A 220 -5.00 12.77 19.41
C ILE A 220 -4.13 13.96 19.02
N LYS A 221 -4.76 15.11 18.75
CA LYS A 221 -4.09 16.36 18.38
C LYS A 221 -4.41 17.44 19.39
N PHE A 222 -3.38 18.03 19.97
CA PHE A 222 -3.46 19.15 20.91
C PHE A 222 -3.02 20.43 20.21
N LYS A 223 -3.86 21.44 20.21
CA LYS A 223 -3.46 22.81 19.84
C LYS A 223 -2.65 23.39 21.00
N THR A 224 -1.34 23.48 20.84
CA THR A 224 -0.44 24.10 21.84
C THR A 224 -0.48 25.62 21.78
N SER A 225 -0.87 26.17 20.63
CA SER A 225 -1.19 27.58 20.41
C SER A 225 -2.09 27.71 19.18
N SER A 226 -2.48 28.94 18.81
CA SER A 226 -3.17 29.21 17.53
C SER A 226 -2.33 28.86 16.29
N LYS A 227 -1.03 28.63 16.43
CA LYS A 227 -0.06 28.42 15.37
C LYS A 227 0.75 27.13 15.49
N SER A 228 0.45 26.30 16.46
CA SER A 228 1.18 25.07 16.70
C SER A 228 0.32 23.96 17.29
N SER A 229 0.66 22.72 16.96
CA SER A 229 -0.01 21.54 17.48
C SER A 229 0.99 20.41 17.79
N LEU A 230 0.58 19.58 18.73
CA LEU A 230 1.25 18.31 19.06
C LEU A 230 0.28 17.18 18.76
N MET A 231 0.70 16.19 17.97
CA MET A 231 -0.11 15.05 17.60
C MET A 231 0.55 13.76 18.05
N LEU A 232 -0.22 12.93 18.74
CA LEU A 232 0.10 11.52 19.00
C LEU A 232 -0.81 10.67 18.12
N ASN A 233 -0.24 9.83 17.28
CA ASN A 233 -0.99 8.94 16.41
C ASN A 233 -0.31 7.58 16.28
N GLY A 234 -1.06 6.59 15.86
CA GLY A 234 -0.53 5.26 15.57
C GLY A 234 -1.60 4.29 15.13
N TYR A 235 -1.15 3.16 14.60
CA TYR A 235 -2.02 2.04 14.26
C TYR A 235 -1.42 0.70 14.69
N TYR A 236 -2.28 -0.29 14.79
CA TYR A 236 -1.95 -1.69 14.96
C TYR A 236 -2.83 -2.53 14.02
N SER A 237 -2.23 -3.46 13.32
CA SER A 237 -2.94 -4.48 12.55
C SER A 237 -2.43 -5.87 12.88
N ASP A 238 -3.33 -6.84 12.91
CA ASP A 238 -3.01 -8.27 13.04
C ASP A 238 -3.83 -9.05 12.04
N MET A 239 -3.16 -9.81 11.19
CA MET A 239 -3.79 -10.61 10.16
C MET A 239 -3.44 -12.09 10.36
N GLU A 240 -4.45 -12.93 10.28
CA GLU A 240 -4.32 -14.37 10.13
C GLU A 240 -4.99 -14.76 8.82
N ARG A 241 -4.25 -15.47 7.97
CA ARG A 241 -4.76 -15.86 6.65
C ARG A 241 -4.22 -17.21 6.22
N GLU A 242 -5.11 -17.99 5.63
CA GLU A 242 -4.77 -19.18 4.87
C GLU A 242 -4.53 -18.78 3.40
N VAL A 243 -3.71 -19.56 2.71
CA VAL A 243 -3.37 -19.29 1.31
C VAL A 243 -3.99 -20.36 0.46
N PRO A 244 -4.94 -20.00 -0.42
CA PRO A 244 -5.60 -20.97 -1.28
C PRO A 244 -4.62 -21.58 -2.25
N GLN A 245 -4.95 -22.76 -2.73
CA GLN A 245 -4.22 -23.43 -3.79
C GLN A 245 -4.60 -22.87 -5.15
N SER A 246 -3.66 -22.97 -6.09
CA SER A 246 -3.94 -22.66 -7.48
C SER A 246 -4.99 -23.61 -8.05
N VAL A 247 -5.92 -23.07 -8.84
CA VAL A 247 -6.97 -23.82 -9.54
C VAL A 247 -6.70 -23.70 -11.04
N ASP A 248 -6.70 -24.82 -11.76
CA ASP A 248 -6.60 -24.82 -13.21
C ASP A 248 -7.87 -24.21 -13.81
N PRO A 249 -7.77 -23.11 -14.56
CA PRO A 249 -8.92 -22.45 -15.14
C PRO A 249 -9.67 -23.29 -16.18
N ALA A 250 -9.02 -24.25 -16.81
CA ALA A 250 -9.61 -25.09 -17.82
C ALA A 250 -10.41 -26.28 -17.24
N THR A 251 -9.98 -26.78 -16.08
CA THR A 251 -10.59 -27.98 -15.47
C THR A 251 -11.32 -27.69 -14.16
N GLY A 252 -11.10 -26.53 -13.54
CA GLY A 252 -11.59 -26.21 -12.21
C GLY A 252 -10.93 -27.03 -11.09
N GLU A 253 -9.89 -27.78 -11.40
CA GLU A 253 -9.20 -28.63 -10.43
C GLU A 253 -8.07 -27.90 -9.73
N TYR A 254 -7.79 -28.23 -8.47
CA TYR A 254 -6.62 -27.71 -7.76
C TYR A 254 -5.34 -28.20 -8.41
N VAL A 255 -4.42 -27.27 -8.68
CA VAL A 255 -3.13 -27.54 -9.31
C VAL A 255 -2.02 -27.46 -8.28
N LEU A 256 -1.15 -28.42 -8.30
CA LEU A 256 0.09 -28.35 -7.53
C LEU A 256 0.96 -27.20 -8.05
N PRO A 257 1.56 -26.36 -7.18
CA PRO A 257 2.44 -25.30 -7.62
C PRO A 257 3.56 -25.86 -8.49
N SER A 258 3.64 -25.41 -9.74
CA SER A 258 4.73 -25.79 -10.65
C SER A 258 5.94 -24.88 -10.44
N GLY A 259 7.13 -25.46 -10.45
CA GLY A 259 8.39 -24.73 -10.39
C GLY A 259 9.52 -25.58 -9.86
N PRO A 260 10.77 -25.20 -10.07
CA PRO A 260 11.92 -26.04 -9.68
C PRO A 260 12.08 -26.25 -8.16
N ARG A 261 11.33 -25.52 -7.34
CA ARG A 261 11.22 -25.80 -5.89
C ARG A 261 10.04 -26.71 -5.56
N TRP A 262 9.13 -26.93 -6.51
CA TRP A 262 7.85 -27.59 -6.33
C TRP A 262 7.56 -28.60 -7.44
N SER A 263 8.58 -29.00 -8.21
CA SER A 263 8.41 -30.11 -9.13
C SER A 263 8.20 -31.38 -8.30
N VAL A 264 6.96 -31.68 -7.99
CA VAL A 264 6.54 -33.04 -7.79
C VAL A 264 6.81 -33.71 -9.14
N ALA A 265 7.64 -34.73 -9.14
CA ALA A 265 7.92 -35.51 -10.34
C ALA A 265 6.58 -35.87 -10.97
N THR A 266 6.32 -35.33 -12.15
CA THR A 266 5.17 -35.70 -12.96
C THR A 266 5.39 -37.12 -13.42
N GLY A 267 4.76 -38.09 -12.78
CA GLY A 267 4.86 -39.49 -13.11
C GLY A 267 4.42 -40.44 -12.02
N ASP A 268 4.32 -40.01 -10.79
CA ASP A 268 4.28 -40.92 -9.66
C ASP A 268 2.87 -41.17 -9.12
N GLY A 269 1.97 -41.66 -9.96
CA GLY A 269 0.77 -42.34 -9.46
C GLY A 269 -0.20 -41.54 -8.59
N ILE A 270 -0.11 -40.20 -8.59
CA ILE A 270 -1.06 -39.31 -7.90
C ILE A 270 -2.37 -39.36 -8.66
N THR A 271 -3.37 -40.00 -8.06
CA THR A 271 -4.69 -40.11 -8.67
C THR A 271 -5.40 -38.73 -8.74
N PRO A 272 -6.32 -38.53 -9.67
CA PRO A 272 -7.13 -37.30 -9.72
C PRO A 272 -7.85 -36.97 -8.39
N ALA A 273 -8.29 -37.96 -7.63
CA ALA A 273 -8.86 -37.80 -6.31
C ALA A 273 -7.82 -37.30 -5.28
N GLN A 274 -6.57 -37.75 -5.39
CA GLN A 274 -5.49 -37.23 -4.56
C GLN A 274 -5.08 -35.82 -4.98
N LYS A 275 -5.14 -35.48 -6.27
CA LYS A 275 -4.96 -34.09 -6.75
C LYS A 275 -6.05 -33.18 -6.23
N LYS A 276 -7.29 -33.65 -6.17
CA LYS A 276 -8.46 -32.88 -5.67
C LYS A 276 -8.43 -32.65 -4.16
N ASN A 277 -7.85 -33.59 -3.39
CA ASN A 277 -7.82 -33.54 -1.91
C ASN A 277 -6.41 -33.28 -1.33
N ASN A 278 -5.38 -33.27 -2.14
CA ASN A 278 -4.01 -33.14 -1.68
C ASN A 278 -3.44 -31.79 -2.07
N ASN A 279 -3.66 -30.85 -1.22
CA ASN A 279 -2.84 -29.67 -1.14
C ASN A 279 -1.40 -30.11 -0.90
N ALA A 280 -0.51 -29.99 -1.87
CA ALA A 280 0.89 -30.33 -1.70
C ALA A 280 1.52 -29.57 -0.56
N THR A 281 1.01 -28.38 -0.27
CA THR A 281 1.40 -27.56 0.87
C THR A 281 0.20 -26.75 1.37
N ASP A 282 0.04 -26.71 2.67
CA ASP A 282 -0.88 -25.84 3.36
C ASP A 282 -0.06 -24.66 3.93
N TRP A 283 -0.41 -23.44 3.56
CA TRP A 283 0.29 -22.24 3.96
C TRP A 283 -0.63 -21.34 4.77
N ARG A 284 -0.16 -20.89 5.93
CA ARG A 284 -0.90 -20.02 6.84
C ARG A 284 -0.03 -18.90 7.36
N PHE A 285 -0.48 -17.67 7.21
CA PHE A 285 0.07 -16.53 7.91
C PHE A 285 -0.64 -16.41 9.26
N LYS A 286 0.10 -16.45 10.36
CA LYS A 286 -0.42 -16.30 11.72
C LYS A 286 0.35 -15.22 12.45
N GLY A 287 -0.38 -14.24 13.01
CA GLY A 287 0.26 -13.13 13.71
C GLY A 287 1.13 -12.31 12.78
N PHE A 288 0.58 -12.00 11.60
CA PHE A 288 1.12 -10.98 10.73
C PHE A 288 0.73 -9.64 11.31
N LYS A 289 1.67 -8.99 11.98
CA LYS A 289 1.41 -7.79 12.78
C LYS A 289 2.22 -6.63 12.28
N GLN A 290 1.54 -5.51 12.12
CA GLN A 290 2.18 -4.23 11.83
C GLN A 290 1.68 -3.20 12.83
N SER A 291 2.58 -2.36 13.31
CA SER A 291 2.21 -1.24 14.16
C SER A 291 3.18 -0.09 14.01
N ASN A 292 2.68 1.10 14.19
CA ASN A 292 3.48 2.27 14.45
C ASN A 292 2.88 3.13 15.56
N ILE A 293 3.71 3.97 16.14
CA ILE A 293 3.31 5.06 17.01
C ILE A 293 4.23 6.24 16.73
N ALA A 294 3.67 7.45 16.72
CA ALA A 294 4.42 8.65 16.43
C ALA A 294 3.98 9.82 17.31
N LEU A 295 4.96 10.66 17.65
CA LEU A 295 4.75 11.96 18.22
C LEU A 295 5.21 13.01 17.19
N GLN A 296 4.33 13.92 16.82
CA GLN A 296 4.57 14.93 15.79
C GLN A 296 4.27 16.32 16.35
N TYR A 297 5.19 17.24 16.15
CA TYR A 297 5.00 18.64 16.46
C TYR A 297 5.04 19.47 15.18
N GLU A 298 4.03 20.29 14.98
CA GLU A 298 3.90 21.19 13.84
C GLU A 298 3.74 22.62 14.32
N SER A 299 4.35 23.56 13.60
CA SER A 299 4.24 24.98 13.91
C SER A 299 4.38 25.85 12.67
N ARG A 300 3.53 26.90 12.62
CA ARG A 300 3.58 27.99 11.67
C ARG A 300 3.63 29.30 12.46
N PRO A 301 4.80 29.67 13.06
CA PRO A 301 4.89 30.81 13.98
C PRO A 301 4.53 32.14 13.31
N ASN A 302 4.73 32.24 12.00
CA ASN A 302 4.37 33.38 11.15
C ASN A 302 4.11 32.93 9.71
N ASP A 303 3.81 33.86 8.81
CA ASP A 303 3.53 33.56 7.40
C ASP A 303 4.78 33.19 6.58
N ILE A 304 5.96 33.33 7.15
CA ILE A 304 7.23 33.04 6.50
C ILE A 304 7.68 31.62 6.82
N TRP A 305 7.59 31.18 8.06
CA TRP A 305 8.14 29.92 8.55
C TRP A 305 7.05 28.92 8.89
N GLN A 306 7.31 27.69 8.44
CA GLN A 306 6.58 26.50 8.84
C GLN A 306 7.58 25.37 9.10
N TYR A 307 7.37 24.58 10.15
CA TYR A 307 8.21 23.41 10.41
C TYR A 307 7.43 22.31 11.12
N ASN A 308 7.88 21.07 10.91
CA ASN A 308 7.43 19.92 11.66
C ASN A 308 8.62 19.07 12.11
N VAL A 309 8.44 18.43 13.27
CA VAL A 309 9.37 17.42 13.77
C VAL A 309 8.55 16.22 14.19
N LYS A 310 8.92 15.04 13.75
CA LYS A 310 8.28 13.80 14.15
C LYS A 310 9.30 12.77 14.62
N TYR A 311 8.91 12.05 15.66
CA TYR A 311 9.58 10.85 16.13
C TYR A 311 8.60 9.69 16.04
N TYR A 312 9.03 8.54 15.55
CA TYR A 312 8.16 7.37 15.43
C TYR A 312 8.89 6.07 15.71
N HIS A 313 8.12 5.10 16.16
CA HIS A 313 8.52 3.70 16.33
C HIS A 313 7.64 2.82 15.47
N ILE A 314 8.25 1.88 14.76
CA ILE A 314 7.54 0.94 13.87
C ILE A 314 7.93 -0.49 14.20
N ILE A 315 6.96 -1.41 14.09
CA ILE A 315 7.15 -2.86 14.27
C ILE A 315 6.46 -3.59 13.13
N ASP A 316 7.13 -4.60 12.61
CA ASP A 316 6.62 -5.52 11.61
C ASP A 316 7.00 -6.95 12.01
N GLU A 317 6.00 -7.83 12.18
CA GLU A 317 6.16 -9.22 12.54
C GLU A 317 5.35 -10.09 11.58
N ASN A 318 5.95 -11.14 11.07
CA ASN A 318 5.27 -12.10 10.21
C ASN A 318 5.68 -13.52 10.58
N ASN A 319 4.70 -14.41 10.70
CA ASN A 319 4.91 -15.83 10.91
C ASN A 319 4.19 -16.62 9.80
N LEU A 320 4.97 -17.20 8.91
CA LEU A 320 4.49 -18.12 7.89
C LEU A 320 4.61 -19.54 8.41
N TRP A 321 3.50 -20.26 8.40
CA TRP A 321 3.44 -21.69 8.69
C TRP A 321 3.20 -22.44 7.39
N VAL A 322 4.00 -23.47 7.15
CA VAL A 322 3.90 -24.32 5.96
C VAL A 322 3.81 -25.76 6.42
N ARG A 323 2.88 -26.51 5.86
CA ARG A 323 2.74 -27.95 6.07
C ARG A 323 2.80 -28.68 4.74
N ASN A 324 3.70 -29.64 4.62
CA ASN A 324 3.71 -30.57 3.49
C ASN A 324 2.63 -31.65 3.71
N LEU A 325 1.78 -31.85 2.73
CA LEU A 325 0.68 -32.81 2.76
C LEU A 325 0.99 -34.09 2.00
N LEU A 326 1.99 -34.05 1.12
CA LEU A 326 2.43 -35.24 0.37
C LEU A 326 3.54 -35.99 1.12
N ASN A 327 3.28 -37.22 1.41
CA ASN A 327 4.28 -38.17 1.92
C ASN A 327 5.03 -38.72 0.70
N THR A 328 6.09 -38.05 0.25
CA THR A 328 6.97 -38.60 -0.81
C THR A 328 8.03 -39.49 -0.17
N GLU A 329 7.76 -40.78 -0.12
CA GLU A 329 8.82 -41.77 0.09
C GLU A 329 9.77 -41.69 -1.11
N GLY A 330 10.97 -41.15 -0.89
CA GLY A 330 12.09 -41.30 -1.83
C GLY A 330 12.49 -40.09 -2.70
N GLY A 331 11.92 -38.91 -2.57
CA GLY A 331 12.33 -37.73 -3.33
C GLY A 331 13.06 -36.70 -2.47
N SER A 332 14.30 -36.41 -2.78
CA SER A 332 15.08 -35.37 -2.11
C SER A 332 14.62 -33.98 -2.55
N LEU A 333 13.64 -33.43 -1.86
CA LEU A 333 13.39 -31.99 -1.84
C LEU A 333 14.30 -31.34 -0.78
N PRO A 334 15.30 -30.55 -1.14
CA PRO A 334 16.41 -30.19 -0.25
C PRO A 334 16.09 -29.38 1.00
N ARG A 335 14.87 -28.92 1.21
CA ARG A 335 14.51 -28.09 2.37
C ARG A 335 13.19 -28.44 3.08
N PHE A 336 12.37 -29.34 2.55
CA PHE A 336 11.05 -29.65 3.09
C PHE A 336 10.75 -31.14 3.22
N THR A 337 11.77 -31.96 3.17
CA THR A 337 11.65 -33.42 3.34
C THR A 337 11.73 -33.75 4.81
N HIS A 338 10.62 -33.86 5.49
CA HIS A 338 10.58 -34.61 6.74
C HIS A 338 9.24 -35.32 6.94
N ARG A 339 9.35 -36.48 7.53
CA ARG A 339 8.37 -37.47 7.96
C ARG A 339 7.11 -36.84 8.53
N ALA A 340 5.95 -37.26 8.06
CA ALA A 340 4.61 -36.93 8.53
C ALA A 340 4.21 -35.43 8.41
N PRO A 341 2.94 -35.07 8.32
CA PRO A 341 2.48 -33.69 8.12
C PRO A 341 2.82 -32.84 9.34
N GLN A 342 4.03 -32.28 9.37
CA GLN A 342 4.47 -31.34 10.41
C GLN A 342 4.41 -29.92 9.89
N TRP A 343 3.98 -29.01 10.73
CA TRP A 343 4.02 -27.60 10.47
C TRP A 343 5.43 -27.04 10.68
N TYR A 344 5.94 -26.33 9.68
CA TYR A 344 7.17 -25.55 9.76
C TYR A 344 6.81 -24.08 9.88
N ARG A 345 7.54 -23.36 10.72
CA ARG A 345 7.38 -21.92 10.89
C ARG A 345 8.58 -21.19 10.31
N SER A 346 8.34 -20.18 9.50
CA SER A 346 9.32 -19.15 9.15
C SER A 346 8.82 -17.81 9.71
N GLY A 347 9.63 -17.19 10.57
CA GLY A 347 9.32 -15.91 11.20
C GLY A 347 10.22 -14.81 10.67
N TRP A 348 9.65 -13.62 10.54
CA TRP A 348 10.37 -12.38 10.26
C TRP A 348 9.93 -11.32 11.25
N PHE A 349 10.88 -10.61 11.78
CA PHE A 349 10.63 -9.52 12.70
C PHE A 349 11.52 -8.35 12.34
N SER A 350 10.94 -7.15 12.26
CA SER A 350 11.67 -5.91 12.19
C SER A 350 11.07 -4.85 13.11
N GLN A 351 11.91 -4.00 13.64
CA GLN A 351 11.49 -2.84 14.41
C GLN A 351 12.46 -1.69 14.16
N GLY A 352 11.97 -0.47 14.32
CA GLY A 352 12.83 0.67 14.13
C GLY A 352 12.31 1.96 14.73
N ASN A 353 13.23 2.90 14.84
CA ASN A 353 12.94 4.26 15.29
C ASN A 353 13.36 5.23 14.19
N GLY A 354 12.53 6.23 13.95
CA GLY A 354 12.82 7.30 13.02
C GLY A 354 12.59 8.66 13.65
N ILE A 355 13.42 9.60 13.24
CA ILE A 355 13.24 11.03 13.49
C ILE A 355 13.31 11.76 12.16
N GLU A 356 12.41 12.71 11.97
CA GLU A 356 12.33 13.52 10.78
C GLU A 356 12.03 14.97 11.17
N ALA A 357 12.76 15.90 10.56
CA ALA A 357 12.56 17.33 10.73
C ALA A 357 12.47 17.99 9.36
N ASN A 358 11.42 18.76 9.13
CA ASN A 358 11.18 19.49 7.89
C ASN A 358 10.89 20.95 8.21
N ALA A 359 11.34 21.85 7.37
CA ALA A 359 11.04 23.26 7.45
C ALA A 359 10.80 23.84 6.05
N SER A 360 9.94 24.85 5.99
CA SER A 360 9.71 25.65 4.80
C SER A 360 9.78 27.14 5.15
N VAL A 361 10.38 27.92 4.27
CA VAL A 361 10.52 29.37 4.40
C VAL A 361 10.08 30.08 3.13
N ALA A 362 9.08 30.93 3.22
CA ALA A 362 8.69 31.86 2.16
C ALA A 362 9.64 33.06 2.23
N TYR A 363 10.76 33.00 1.53
CA TYR A 363 11.79 34.05 1.62
C TYR A 363 11.47 35.28 0.75
N ASP A 364 10.51 35.16 -0.15
CA ASP A 364 9.85 36.26 -0.84
C ASP A 364 8.41 35.86 -1.24
N SER A 365 7.68 36.77 -1.90
CA SER A 365 6.28 36.55 -2.30
C SER A 365 6.07 35.48 -3.39
N LYS A 366 7.13 34.99 -4.02
CA LYS A 366 7.11 34.08 -5.15
C LYS A 366 7.81 32.75 -4.89
N ASN A 367 8.58 32.67 -3.83
CA ASN A 367 9.46 31.55 -3.56
C ASN A 367 9.26 30.96 -2.16
N VAL A 368 9.16 29.64 -2.11
CA VAL A 368 9.16 28.86 -0.88
C VAL A 368 10.28 27.84 -0.97
N LEU A 369 11.25 27.95 -0.07
CA LEU A 369 12.32 26.99 0.10
C LEU A 369 11.93 25.99 1.18
N SER A 370 11.91 24.71 0.84
CA SER A 370 11.65 23.60 1.76
C SER A 370 12.91 22.75 1.92
N PHE A 371 13.21 22.32 3.12
CA PHE A 371 14.35 21.44 3.40
C PHE A 371 14.06 20.54 4.59
N GLY A 372 14.73 19.41 4.64
CA GLY A 372 14.54 18.48 5.75
C GLY A 372 15.61 17.41 5.85
N ALA A 373 15.61 16.77 7.01
CA ALA A 373 16.48 15.68 7.34
C ALA A 373 15.67 14.53 7.99
N LYS A 374 16.05 13.30 7.66
CA LYS A 374 15.45 12.09 8.20
C LYS A 374 16.56 11.11 8.60
N TYR A 375 16.40 10.52 9.74
CA TYR A 375 17.19 9.38 10.19
C TYR A 375 16.28 8.26 10.63
N ILE A 376 16.50 7.06 10.12
CA ILE A 376 15.80 5.85 10.56
C ILE A 376 16.82 4.75 10.84
N LYS A 377 16.66 4.09 11.97
CA LYS A 377 17.43 2.90 12.32
C LYS A 377 16.47 1.74 12.53
N LEU A 378 16.69 0.67 11.79
CA LEU A 378 15.89 -0.56 11.80
C LEU A 378 16.76 -1.70 12.30
N SER A 379 16.20 -2.60 13.06
CA SER A 379 16.77 -3.92 13.37
C SER A 379 15.83 -5.00 12.87
N TRP A 380 16.37 -6.10 12.39
CA TRP A 380 15.60 -7.18 11.86
C TRP A 380 16.23 -8.54 12.16
N ASN A 381 15.40 -9.57 12.20
CA ASN A 381 15.85 -10.96 12.27
C ASN A 381 14.88 -11.87 11.52
N THR A 382 15.40 -13.00 11.10
CA THR A 382 14.63 -14.13 10.58
C THR A 382 14.83 -15.34 11.49
N ASP A 383 13.76 -16.11 11.71
CA ASP A 383 13.76 -17.33 12.51
C ASP A 383 13.06 -18.41 11.68
N GLU A 384 13.83 -19.34 11.16
CA GLU A 384 13.32 -20.47 10.38
C GLU A 384 13.39 -21.73 11.23
N ASN A 385 12.23 -22.34 11.54
CA ASN A 385 12.17 -23.60 12.25
C ASN A 385 12.87 -24.71 11.48
N ASN A 386 13.68 -25.49 12.16
CA ASN A 386 14.43 -26.65 11.65
C ASN A 386 15.61 -26.35 10.72
N SER A 387 15.95 -25.13 10.47
CA SER A 387 17.25 -24.77 9.97
C SER A 387 18.00 -23.98 11.04
N SER A 388 19.28 -24.20 11.14
CA SER A 388 20.19 -23.33 11.85
C SER A 388 20.24 -21.91 11.24
N TYR A 389 19.41 -21.62 10.22
CA TYR A 389 19.40 -20.37 9.48
C TYR A 389 18.72 -19.24 10.24
N ARG A 390 19.50 -18.57 11.06
CA ARG A 390 19.14 -17.28 11.63
C ARG A 390 19.94 -16.20 10.94
N ARG A 391 19.25 -15.20 10.48
CA ARG A 391 19.86 -13.96 9.97
C ARG A 391 19.35 -12.81 10.78
N ASP A 392 20.24 -11.91 11.07
CA ASP A 392 19.90 -10.66 11.73
C ASP A 392 20.72 -9.51 11.16
N GLY A 393 20.20 -8.30 11.32
CA GLY A 393 20.88 -7.12 10.84
C GLY A 393 20.30 -5.83 11.36
N ASN A 394 21.00 -4.77 11.00
CA ASN A 394 20.56 -3.40 11.26
C ASN A 394 20.72 -2.58 10.00
N ASP A 395 19.72 -1.76 9.70
CA ASP A 395 19.77 -0.77 8.64
C ASP A 395 19.75 0.62 9.24
N ALA A 396 20.62 1.48 8.78
CA ALA A 396 20.58 2.89 9.08
C ALA A 396 20.47 3.69 7.79
N ARG A 397 19.44 4.54 7.71
CA ARG A 397 19.19 5.41 6.56
C ARG A 397 19.24 6.86 7.00
N ARG A 398 19.98 7.68 6.29
CA ARG A 398 20.10 9.13 6.49
C ARG A 398 19.72 9.81 5.19
N SER A 399 18.82 10.77 5.30
CA SER A 399 18.35 11.50 4.13
C SER A 399 18.37 12.98 4.39
N PHE A 400 18.71 13.75 3.36
CA PHE A 400 18.65 15.21 3.34
C PHE A 400 18.02 15.64 2.03
N TYR A 401 17.14 16.63 2.08
CA TYR A 401 16.58 17.22 0.88
C TYR A 401 16.50 18.73 0.97
N VAL A 402 16.49 19.34 -0.19
CA VAL A 402 16.15 20.76 -0.38
C VAL A 402 15.32 20.89 -1.66
N GLU A 403 14.29 21.73 -1.62
CA GLU A 403 13.38 21.98 -2.72
C GLU A 403 12.97 23.46 -2.72
N ASN A 404 12.99 24.10 -3.89
CA ASN A 404 12.43 25.44 -4.05
C ASN A 404 11.23 25.40 -4.97
N ALA A 405 10.12 25.96 -4.52
CA ALA A 405 8.94 26.21 -5.31
C ALA A 405 8.88 27.69 -5.69
N TRP A 406 8.93 27.97 -6.97
CA TRP A 406 8.86 29.30 -7.54
C TRP A 406 7.52 29.51 -8.25
N SER A 407 6.77 30.52 -7.85
CA SER A 407 5.49 30.93 -8.43
C SER A 407 5.58 32.37 -8.90
N PRO A 408 6.05 32.62 -10.13
CA PRO A 408 6.23 33.98 -10.66
C PRO A 408 4.92 34.78 -10.76
N ASP A 409 3.83 34.06 -10.96
CA ASP A 409 2.44 34.53 -11.06
C ASP A 409 1.46 33.50 -10.52
N ASN A 410 0.17 33.81 -10.59
CA ASN A 410 -0.92 32.92 -10.08
C ASN A 410 -1.19 31.69 -10.97
N ARG A 411 -0.55 31.59 -12.13
CA ARG A 411 -0.76 30.53 -13.13
C ARG A 411 0.38 29.57 -13.25
N THR A 412 1.59 30.00 -12.85
CA THR A 412 2.82 29.27 -13.10
C THR A 412 3.45 28.82 -11.79
N ARG A 413 3.87 27.57 -11.74
CA ARG A 413 4.67 27.04 -10.65
C ARG A 413 5.76 26.12 -11.17
N LEU A 414 6.99 26.35 -10.72
CA LEU A 414 8.14 25.52 -10.96
C LEU A 414 8.72 25.07 -9.62
N THR A 415 8.85 23.77 -9.42
CA THR A 415 9.47 23.18 -8.25
C THR A 415 10.73 22.43 -8.68
N ILE A 416 11.86 22.75 -8.07
CA ILE A 416 13.13 22.05 -8.27
C ILE A 416 13.61 21.56 -6.91
N GLY A 417 13.84 20.29 -6.82
CA GLY A 417 14.28 19.65 -5.59
C GLY A 417 15.40 18.65 -5.80
N ILE A 418 16.10 18.36 -4.74
CA ILE A 418 17.17 17.39 -4.72
C ILE A 418 17.20 16.68 -3.37
N ARG A 419 17.47 15.37 -3.43
CA ARG A 419 17.61 14.53 -2.24
C ARG A 419 18.89 13.72 -2.31
N ARG A 420 19.50 13.55 -1.16
CA ARG A 420 20.53 12.56 -0.91
C ARG A 420 20.05 11.56 0.13
N GLU A 421 20.30 10.28 -0.12
CA GLU A 421 20.08 9.21 0.83
C GLU A 421 21.31 8.33 0.96
N ASP A 422 21.77 8.11 2.20
CA ASP A 422 22.85 7.22 2.53
C ASP A 422 22.29 6.04 3.34
N VAL A 423 22.54 4.81 2.86
CA VAL A 423 22.06 3.56 3.46
C VAL A 423 23.27 2.76 3.93
N THR A 424 23.26 2.36 5.19
CA THR A 424 24.22 1.42 5.76
C THR A 424 23.47 0.21 6.28
N GLN A 425 23.85 -0.96 5.81
CA GLN A 425 23.26 -2.25 6.18
C GLN A 425 24.32 -3.12 6.83
N ASP A 426 24.11 -3.48 8.08
CA ASP A 426 24.93 -4.44 8.81
C ASP A 426 24.15 -5.73 8.95
N PHE A 427 24.70 -6.85 8.54
CA PHE A 427 24.03 -8.13 8.65
C PHE A 427 24.98 -9.25 9.02
N ARG A 428 24.40 -10.30 9.57
CA ARG A 428 25.06 -11.51 10.01
C ARG A 428 24.21 -12.73 9.64
N ASP A 429 24.87 -13.73 9.12
CA ASP A 429 24.31 -15.06 8.90
C ASP A 429 24.91 -16.03 9.93
N ASN A 430 24.09 -16.61 10.78
CA ASN A 430 24.56 -17.40 11.91
C ASN A 430 24.96 -18.85 11.54
N ASP A 431 24.79 -19.26 10.29
CA ASP A 431 25.11 -20.61 9.84
C ASP A 431 26.57 -20.85 9.46
N ALA A 432 27.27 -19.80 9.19
CA ALA A 432 28.71 -19.84 8.99
C ALA A 432 29.38 -19.09 10.13
N ALA A 433 30.60 -19.40 10.45
CA ALA A 433 31.48 -18.53 11.25
C ALA A 433 31.67 -17.16 10.55
N THR A 434 30.61 -16.61 9.97
CA THR A 434 30.62 -15.41 9.15
C THR A 434 30.72 -14.19 10.03
N GLN A 435 31.75 -13.44 9.79
CA GLN A 435 31.93 -12.12 10.34
C GLN A 435 30.75 -11.21 9.92
N LYS A 436 30.37 -10.32 10.82
CA LYS A 436 29.44 -9.23 10.50
C LYS A 436 29.89 -8.53 9.22
N THR A 437 28.99 -8.45 8.24
CA THR A 437 29.26 -7.78 6.97
C THR A 437 28.52 -6.45 6.91
N THR A 438 29.18 -5.44 6.35
CA THR A 438 28.61 -4.11 6.17
C THR A 438 28.55 -3.76 4.70
N SER A 439 27.37 -3.38 4.23
CA SER A 439 27.16 -2.77 2.91
C SER A 439 26.79 -1.29 3.04
N LYS A 440 27.34 -0.46 2.15
CA LYS A 440 27.05 0.98 2.09
C LYS A 440 26.63 1.35 0.68
N SER A 441 25.52 2.04 0.57
CA SER A 441 24.99 2.54 -0.70
C SER A 441 24.50 3.97 -0.52
N ASN A 442 24.46 4.73 -1.60
CA ASN A 442 23.89 6.08 -1.60
C ASN A 442 23.14 6.36 -2.89
N ALA A 443 22.27 7.34 -2.83
CA ALA A 443 21.49 7.83 -3.95
C ALA A 443 21.43 9.35 -3.95
N PHE A 444 21.28 9.91 -5.15
CA PHE A 444 21.14 11.34 -5.37
C PHE A 444 20.04 11.56 -6.41
N ASP A 445 18.92 12.15 -5.97
CA ASP A 445 17.67 12.17 -6.68
C ASP A 445 17.19 13.61 -6.93
N PRO A 446 17.48 14.17 -8.11
CA PRO A 446 16.91 15.44 -8.55
C PRO A 446 15.47 15.26 -9.04
N VAL A 447 14.64 16.28 -8.80
CA VAL A 447 13.24 16.35 -9.25
C VAL A 447 12.95 17.75 -9.78
N LEU A 448 12.22 17.82 -10.87
CA LEU A 448 11.67 19.03 -11.45
C LEU A 448 10.18 18.80 -11.72
N ASN A 449 9.34 19.71 -11.21
CA ASN A 449 7.90 19.74 -11.50
C ASN A 449 7.52 21.14 -11.99
N PHE A 450 6.77 21.20 -13.08
CA PHE A 450 6.26 22.43 -13.65
C PHE A 450 4.75 22.31 -13.90
N THR A 451 4.02 23.35 -13.51
CA THR A 451 2.59 23.50 -13.77
C THR A 451 2.31 24.88 -14.31
N HIS A 452 1.46 24.95 -15.32
CA HIS A 452 1.03 26.24 -15.90
C HIS A 452 -0.44 26.17 -16.32
N ASP A 453 -1.23 27.12 -15.84
CA ASP A 453 -2.62 27.32 -16.25
C ASP A 453 -2.63 28.15 -17.53
N ILE A 454 -2.75 27.49 -18.70
CA ILE A 454 -2.87 28.14 -20.01
C ILE A 454 -4.10 29.01 -20.04
N THR A 455 -5.21 28.49 -19.53
CA THR A 455 -6.48 29.18 -19.33
C THR A 455 -7.01 28.89 -17.93
N LYS A 456 -8.13 29.52 -17.54
CA LYS A 456 -8.83 29.17 -16.28
C LYS A 456 -9.37 27.72 -16.26
N HIS A 457 -9.38 27.06 -17.41
CA HIS A 457 -9.90 25.71 -17.60
C HIS A 457 -8.79 24.67 -17.93
N ASP A 458 -7.68 25.11 -18.46
CA ASP A 458 -6.62 24.23 -18.97
C ASP A 458 -5.33 24.40 -18.20
N THR A 459 -4.86 23.30 -17.63
CA THR A 459 -3.57 23.22 -16.94
C THR A 459 -2.68 22.22 -17.64
N ILE A 460 -1.45 22.61 -17.99
CA ILE A 460 -0.38 21.69 -18.39
C ILE A 460 0.57 21.41 -17.24
N ARG A 461 1.12 20.21 -17.23
CA ARG A 461 2.02 19.72 -16.20
C ARG A 461 3.18 18.97 -16.83
N LEU A 462 4.37 19.20 -16.33
CA LEU A 462 5.60 18.50 -16.69
C LEU A 462 6.28 18.02 -15.42
N SER A 463 6.76 16.78 -15.41
CA SER A 463 7.62 16.27 -14.35
C SER A 463 8.81 15.53 -14.96
N ALA A 464 9.96 15.71 -14.34
CA ALA A 464 11.15 14.92 -14.59
C ALA A 464 11.88 14.68 -13.29
N GLY A 465 12.30 13.44 -13.06
CA GLY A 465 13.02 13.17 -11.81
C GLY A 465 13.65 11.80 -11.78
N ARG A 466 14.41 11.58 -10.74
CA ARG A 466 15.10 10.32 -10.46
C ARG A 466 14.68 9.76 -9.11
N SER A 467 14.64 8.45 -9.02
CA SER A 467 14.58 7.71 -7.76
C SER A 467 15.47 6.48 -7.84
N HIS A 468 15.86 5.95 -6.70
CA HIS A 468 16.64 4.71 -6.60
C HIS A 468 15.88 3.68 -5.78
N VAL A 469 16.11 2.38 -6.05
CA VAL A 469 15.65 1.28 -5.23
C VAL A 469 16.85 0.54 -4.69
N PHE A 470 16.95 0.42 -3.37
CA PHE A 470 18.02 -0.28 -2.69
C PHE A 470 17.72 -1.77 -2.55
N VAL A 471 18.75 -2.59 -2.53
CA VAL A 471 18.61 -4.02 -2.20
C VAL A 471 18.10 -4.17 -0.76
N GLY A 472 17.13 -5.05 -0.54
CA GLY A 472 16.68 -5.40 0.81
C GLY A 472 17.79 -6.07 1.62
N SER A 473 17.87 -5.79 2.90
CA SER A 473 18.96 -6.28 3.77
C SER A 473 19.09 -7.79 3.82
N LYS A 474 17.96 -8.51 3.83
CA LYS A 474 17.94 -9.97 3.79
C LYS A 474 18.55 -10.53 2.49
N ASP A 475 18.24 -9.88 1.37
CA ASP A 475 18.70 -10.30 0.05
C ASP A 475 20.18 -9.94 -0.14
N ALA A 476 20.62 -8.81 0.39
CA ALA A 476 22.03 -8.43 0.47
C ALA A 476 22.83 -9.47 1.26
N ALA A 477 22.32 -9.90 2.40
CA ALA A 477 22.91 -10.97 3.21
C ALA A 477 22.96 -12.30 2.43
N GLY A 478 21.90 -12.62 1.66
CA GLY A 478 21.84 -13.79 0.80
C GLY A 478 22.91 -13.81 -0.27
N ASN A 479 23.13 -12.70 -0.95
CA ASN A 479 24.18 -12.57 -1.96
C ASN A 479 25.56 -12.84 -1.38
N ILE A 480 25.90 -12.17 -0.27
CA ILE A 480 27.25 -12.32 0.35
C ILE A 480 27.48 -13.75 0.81
N ARG A 481 26.45 -14.41 1.38
CA ARG A 481 26.56 -15.82 1.76
C ARG A 481 26.91 -16.72 0.58
N SER A 482 26.33 -16.45 -0.59
CA SER A 482 26.60 -17.18 -1.82
C SER A 482 27.90 -16.72 -2.53
N GLY A 483 28.69 -15.83 -1.91
CA GLY A 483 29.97 -15.35 -2.46
C GLY A 483 29.84 -14.25 -3.53
N TYR A 484 28.65 -13.63 -3.65
CA TYR A 484 28.39 -12.58 -4.64
C TYR A 484 28.30 -11.20 -4.00
N PRO A 485 28.67 -10.14 -4.73
CA PRO A 485 28.56 -8.77 -4.23
C PRO A 485 27.10 -8.35 -4.06
N VAL A 486 26.86 -7.36 -3.20
CA VAL A 486 25.57 -6.70 -3.12
C VAL A 486 25.37 -5.83 -4.35
N PRO A 487 24.25 -5.94 -5.08
CA PRO A 487 23.97 -5.10 -6.23
C PRO A 487 23.95 -3.61 -5.88
N LYS A 488 24.30 -2.77 -6.86
CA LYS A 488 24.14 -1.32 -6.76
C LYS A 488 22.64 -0.97 -6.72
N PRO A 489 22.27 0.19 -6.16
CA PRO A 489 20.89 0.65 -6.23
C PRO A 489 20.39 0.74 -7.67
N GLU A 490 19.19 0.23 -7.92
CA GLU A 490 18.47 0.39 -9.18
C GLU A 490 18.13 1.87 -9.37
N ARG A 491 18.33 2.42 -10.56
CA ARG A 491 18.12 3.82 -10.89
C ARG A 491 16.92 3.97 -11.83
N ASN A 492 15.92 4.73 -11.41
CA ASN A 492 14.72 5.03 -12.16
C ASN A 492 14.70 6.50 -12.60
N SER A 493 14.51 6.78 -13.88
CA SER A 493 14.31 8.13 -14.40
C SER A 493 12.90 8.21 -14.99
N SER A 494 12.09 9.11 -14.44
CA SER A 494 10.68 9.27 -14.83
C SER A 494 10.45 10.62 -15.48
N TYR A 495 9.64 10.64 -16.53
CA TYR A 495 9.23 11.83 -17.28
C TYR A 495 7.72 11.77 -17.49
N GLU A 496 7.05 12.88 -17.28
CA GLU A 496 5.60 12.97 -17.41
C GLU A 496 5.18 14.26 -18.10
N LEU A 497 4.14 14.14 -18.91
CA LEU A 497 3.41 15.26 -19.52
C LEU A 497 1.93 15.06 -19.23
N GLY A 498 1.32 16.03 -18.55
CA GLY A 498 -0.09 16.01 -18.20
C GLY A 498 -0.83 17.21 -18.75
N TRP A 499 -2.09 17.00 -19.09
CA TRP A 499 -3.06 18.04 -19.43
C TRP A 499 -4.35 17.78 -18.70
N LYS A 500 -4.83 18.81 -17.99
CA LYS A 500 -6.09 18.81 -17.27
C LYS A 500 -7.00 19.85 -17.86
N HIS A 501 -8.26 19.48 -18.14
CA HIS A 501 -9.30 20.39 -18.61
C HIS A 501 -10.52 20.33 -17.70
N LYS A 502 -11.01 21.50 -17.28
CA LYS A 502 -12.22 21.65 -16.49
C LYS A 502 -13.37 22.17 -17.35
N PHE A 503 -14.41 21.36 -17.51
CA PHE A 503 -15.66 21.76 -18.15
C PHE A 503 -16.57 22.48 -17.13
N GLY A 504 -16.23 23.72 -16.81
CA GLY A 504 -16.86 24.46 -15.70
C GLY A 504 -16.61 23.81 -14.34
N THR A 505 -17.66 23.73 -13.51
CA THR A 505 -17.60 23.12 -12.17
C THR A 505 -18.07 21.67 -12.13
N LYS A 506 -18.60 21.15 -13.24
CA LYS A 506 -19.32 19.86 -13.28
C LYS A 506 -18.54 18.69 -13.85
N ALA A 507 -17.51 18.96 -14.66
CA ALA A 507 -16.73 17.90 -15.24
C ALA A 507 -15.24 18.25 -15.32
N GLU A 508 -14.41 17.24 -15.20
CA GLU A 508 -12.96 17.33 -15.31
C GLU A 508 -12.42 16.16 -16.14
N PHE A 509 -11.49 16.48 -17.00
CA PHE A 509 -10.73 15.53 -17.81
C PHE A 509 -9.25 15.68 -17.48
N ASP A 510 -8.55 14.58 -17.29
CA ASP A 510 -7.12 14.53 -17.03
C ASP A 510 -6.45 13.49 -17.92
N LEU A 511 -5.45 13.90 -18.66
CA LEU A 511 -4.65 13.06 -19.54
C LEU A 511 -3.18 13.15 -19.13
N THR A 512 -2.55 12.03 -18.90
CA THR A 512 -1.12 11.95 -18.56
C THR A 512 -0.42 10.93 -19.44
N HIS A 513 0.62 11.36 -20.15
CA HIS A 513 1.62 10.48 -20.74
C HIS A 513 2.82 10.35 -19.82
N PHE A 514 3.30 9.13 -19.60
CA PHE A 514 4.48 8.88 -18.77
C PHE A 514 5.48 7.95 -19.44
N ARG A 515 6.75 8.12 -19.06
CA ARG A 515 7.87 7.26 -19.44
C ARG A 515 8.80 7.08 -18.25
N THR A 516 9.15 5.84 -17.93
CA THR A 516 10.15 5.49 -16.91
C THR A 516 11.24 4.63 -17.54
N GLU A 517 12.49 5.01 -17.32
CA GLU A 517 13.67 4.23 -17.68
C GLU A 517 14.31 3.69 -16.40
N VAL A 518 14.40 2.38 -16.30
CA VAL A 518 15.06 1.67 -15.21
C VAL A 518 16.43 1.24 -15.72
N ARG A 519 17.46 1.57 -14.97
CA ARG A 519 18.84 1.11 -15.22
C ARG A 519 19.40 0.42 -13.99
N ASP A 520 20.36 -0.46 -14.18
CA ASP A 520 20.94 -1.28 -13.11
C ASP A 520 19.85 -2.06 -12.37
N ARG A 521 18.85 -2.59 -13.09
CA ARG A 521 17.70 -3.28 -12.53
C ARG A 521 18.16 -4.46 -11.68
N ILE A 522 17.65 -4.55 -10.45
CA ILE A 522 17.93 -5.65 -9.54
C ILE A 522 17.03 -6.82 -9.89
N THR A 523 17.62 -7.93 -10.27
CA THR A 523 16.92 -9.16 -10.68
C THR A 523 17.54 -10.38 -10.04
N MET A 524 16.71 -11.35 -9.71
CA MET A 524 17.17 -12.66 -9.24
C MET A 524 17.62 -13.51 -10.43
N VAL A 525 18.87 -13.91 -10.40
CA VAL A 525 19.47 -14.80 -11.38
C VAL A 525 19.92 -16.09 -10.71
N ARG A 526 20.08 -17.14 -11.50
CA ARG A 526 20.51 -18.45 -10.98
C ARG A 526 21.90 -18.79 -11.50
N PHE A 527 22.83 -19.04 -10.57
CA PHE A 527 24.17 -19.52 -10.86
C PHE A 527 24.46 -20.79 -10.07
N GLY A 528 24.88 -21.88 -10.73
CA GLY A 528 25.34 -23.10 -10.07
C GLY A 528 24.40 -23.69 -9.01
N GLY A 529 23.12 -23.41 -9.07
CA GLY A 529 22.14 -23.83 -8.07
C GLY A 529 21.74 -22.73 -7.04
N ASP A 530 22.52 -21.68 -6.91
CA ASP A 530 22.21 -20.53 -6.05
C ASP A 530 21.32 -19.52 -6.78
N CYS A 531 20.41 -18.88 -6.03
CA CYS A 531 19.63 -17.73 -6.49
C CYS A 531 20.24 -16.47 -5.86
N VAL A 532 20.80 -15.61 -6.69
CA VAL A 532 21.45 -14.37 -6.27
C VAL A 532 20.81 -13.16 -6.98
N LEU A 533 20.95 -12.00 -6.39
CA LEU A 533 20.54 -10.76 -7.03
C LEU A 533 21.69 -10.12 -7.78
N GLU A 534 21.44 -9.68 -8.99
CA GLU A 534 22.39 -8.94 -9.80
C GLU A 534 21.74 -7.71 -10.42
N ASN A 535 22.59 -6.74 -10.77
CA ASN A 535 22.20 -5.66 -11.66
C ASN A 535 22.24 -6.20 -13.09
N VAL A 536 21.06 -6.38 -13.66
CA VAL A 536 20.88 -6.67 -15.06
C VAL A 536 20.31 -5.43 -15.78
N ASP A 537 20.34 -5.44 -17.06
CA ASP A 537 20.10 -4.37 -18.00
C ASP A 537 18.97 -3.36 -17.70
N LYS A 538 18.15 -3.03 -18.66
CA LYS A 538 17.24 -1.90 -18.61
C LYS A 538 15.79 -2.37 -18.68
N THR A 539 14.90 -1.60 -18.07
CA THR A 539 13.47 -1.70 -18.32
C THR A 539 12.96 -0.35 -18.83
N HIS A 540 12.17 -0.38 -19.90
CA HIS A 540 11.48 0.79 -20.42
C HIS A 540 9.98 0.63 -20.20
N ILE A 541 9.39 1.56 -19.46
CA ILE A 541 7.96 1.60 -19.20
C ILE A 541 7.43 2.90 -19.78
N ARG A 542 6.38 2.82 -20.60
CA ARG A 542 5.67 3.99 -21.11
C ARG A 542 4.17 3.73 -21.08
N GLY A 543 3.39 4.78 -20.92
CA GLY A 543 1.95 4.61 -20.89
C GLY A 543 1.18 5.91 -20.99
N LEU A 544 -0.13 5.73 -21.02
CA LEU A 544 -1.12 6.78 -21.07
C LEU A 544 -2.16 6.52 -20.00
N GLU A 545 -2.48 7.53 -19.21
CA GLU A 545 -3.57 7.51 -18.24
C GLU A 545 -4.58 8.59 -18.61
N LEU A 546 -5.84 8.23 -18.58
CA LEU A 546 -6.96 9.11 -18.82
C LEU A 546 -7.93 8.97 -17.65
N SER A 547 -8.38 10.08 -17.11
CA SER A 547 -9.43 10.16 -16.11
C SER A 547 -10.47 11.18 -16.50
N TYR A 548 -11.73 10.81 -16.41
CA TYR A 548 -12.87 11.70 -16.61
C TYR A 548 -13.82 11.58 -15.43
N ARG A 549 -14.27 12.70 -14.89
CA ARG A 549 -15.28 12.78 -13.84
C ARG A 549 -16.35 13.76 -14.25
N GLN A 550 -17.61 13.44 -13.95
CA GLN A 550 -18.73 14.35 -14.24
C GLN A 550 -19.85 14.22 -13.22
N THR A 551 -20.38 15.37 -12.79
CA THR A 551 -21.67 15.50 -12.13
C THR A 551 -22.71 15.85 -13.19
N PHE A 552 -23.50 14.87 -13.64
CA PHE A 552 -24.53 15.04 -14.67
C PHE A 552 -25.72 15.82 -14.14
N SER A 553 -26.08 15.55 -12.90
CA SER A 553 -27.17 16.23 -12.17
C SER A 553 -26.90 16.18 -10.67
N PRO A 554 -27.69 16.89 -9.82
CA PRO A 554 -27.59 16.73 -8.36
C PRO A 554 -27.76 15.31 -7.85
N LYS A 555 -28.39 14.43 -8.65
CA LYS A 555 -28.67 13.04 -8.32
C LYS A 555 -27.74 12.04 -8.99
N LEU A 556 -27.00 12.42 -10.03
CA LEU A 556 -26.23 11.51 -10.85
C LEU A 556 -24.81 12.03 -11.07
N SER A 557 -23.83 11.27 -10.64
CA SER A 557 -22.40 11.49 -10.89
C SER A 557 -21.73 10.24 -11.45
N GLY A 558 -20.57 10.40 -12.06
CA GLY A 558 -19.82 9.26 -12.54
C GLY A 558 -18.39 9.60 -12.93
N PHE A 559 -17.59 8.55 -13.10
CA PHE A 559 -16.23 8.64 -13.58
C PHE A 559 -15.89 7.49 -14.53
N ALA A 560 -14.88 7.73 -15.36
CA ALA A 560 -14.27 6.71 -16.21
C ALA A 560 -12.75 6.92 -16.25
N ASN A 561 -12.00 5.86 -16.05
CA ASN A 561 -10.54 5.84 -16.08
C ASN A 561 -10.05 4.82 -17.10
N TYR A 562 -9.05 5.19 -17.87
CA TYR A 562 -8.38 4.29 -18.81
C TYR A 562 -6.87 4.35 -18.60
N THR A 563 -6.21 3.21 -18.64
CA THR A 563 -4.76 3.11 -18.59
C THR A 563 -4.26 2.18 -19.66
N TRP A 564 -3.26 2.65 -20.41
CA TRP A 564 -2.46 1.82 -21.31
C TRP A 564 -1.01 1.81 -20.83
N ILE A 565 -0.40 0.62 -20.75
CA ILE A 565 0.99 0.42 -20.32
C ILE A 565 1.70 -0.48 -21.34
N ASN A 566 2.90 -0.06 -21.73
CA ASN A 566 3.84 -0.88 -22.49
C ASN A 566 5.15 -0.91 -21.71
N ALA A 567 5.51 -2.08 -21.20
CA ALA A 567 6.73 -2.31 -20.45
C ALA A 567 7.59 -3.35 -21.14
N LYS A 568 8.87 -3.04 -21.36
CA LYS A 568 9.83 -3.89 -22.05
C LYS A 568 11.09 -4.02 -21.20
N ASP A 569 11.53 -5.26 -21.03
CA ASP A 569 12.80 -5.60 -20.41
C ASP A 569 13.86 -5.85 -21.50
N GLU A 570 14.99 -5.18 -21.39
CA GLU A 570 16.16 -5.40 -22.24
C GLU A 570 17.19 -6.15 -21.41
N SER A 571 17.44 -7.38 -21.73
CA SER A 571 18.39 -8.25 -21.05
C SER A 571 19.23 -8.99 -22.09
N THR A 572 20.55 -8.93 -21.96
CA THR A 572 21.51 -9.67 -22.82
C THR A 572 21.25 -9.54 -24.32
N GLY A 573 20.84 -8.33 -24.77
CA GLY A 573 20.57 -8.03 -26.19
C GLY A 573 19.20 -8.50 -26.69
N MET A 574 18.36 -9.10 -25.84
CA MET A 574 16.97 -9.45 -26.17
C MET A 574 16.01 -8.47 -25.48
N THR A 575 14.97 -8.07 -26.22
CA THR A 575 13.87 -7.26 -25.66
C THR A 575 12.67 -8.18 -25.45
N THR A 576 12.23 -8.30 -24.19
CA THR A 576 11.06 -9.07 -23.81
C THR A 576 9.98 -8.18 -23.22
N ILE A 577 8.73 -8.65 -23.21
CA ILE A 577 7.64 -7.96 -22.52
C ILE A 577 7.81 -8.21 -21.02
N ALA A 578 7.67 -7.14 -20.19
CA ALA A 578 7.65 -7.32 -18.74
C ALA A 578 6.41 -8.14 -18.36
N SER A 579 6.64 -9.34 -17.86
CA SER A 579 5.60 -10.34 -17.66
C SER A 579 4.63 -9.99 -16.52
N GLY A 580 3.39 -10.46 -16.65
CA GLY A 580 2.37 -10.36 -15.61
C GLY A 580 1.74 -8.98 -15.46
N LEU A 581 1.98 -8.05 -16.39
CA LEU A 581 1.35 -6.73 -16.40
C LEU A 581 0.16 -6.69 -17.35
N PRO A 582 -0.98 -6.12 -16.93
CA PRO A 582 -2.06 -5.81 -17.85
C PRO A 582 -1.64 -4.63 -18.74
N THR A 583 -1.80 -4.79 -20.06
CA THR A 583 -1.47 -3.72 -21.01
C THR A 583 -2.54 -2.64 -21.12
N GLN A 584 -3.77 -2.98 -20.77
CA GLN A 584 -4.91 -2.05 -20.79
C GLN A 584 -5.82 -2.35 -19.60
N MET A 585 -6.27 -1.28 -18.94
CA MET A 585 -7.22 -1.31 -17.84
C MET A 585 -8.25 -0.20 -18.04
N PHE A 586 -9.49 -0.50 -17.68
CA PHE A 586 -10.59 0.45 -17.71
C PHE A 586 -11.42 0.31 -16.43
N ASN A 587 -11.68 1.43 -15.76
CA ASN A 587 -12.54 1.51 -14.59
C ASN A 587 -13.64 2.54 -14.84
N LEU A 588 -14.83 2.25 -14.39
CA LEU A 588 -15.95 3.18 -14.43
C LEU A 588 -16.75 3.12 -13.13
N GLY A 589 -17.40 4.22 -12.80
CA GLY A 589 -18.31 4.29 -11.67
C GLY A 589 -19.46 5.23 -11.97
N VAL A 590 -20.65 4.85 -11.55
CA VAL A 590 -21.86 5.67 -11.63
C VAL A 590 -22.56 5.62 -10.28
N THR A 591 -22.80 6.80 -9.70
CA THR A 591 -23.52 6.96 -8.44
C THR A 591 -24.82 7.69 -8.70
N TYR A 592 -25.93 7.10 -8.26
CA TYR A 592 -27.27 7.69 -8.26
C TYR A 592 -27.77 7.88 -6.83
N ARG A 593 -28.35 9.06 -6.58
CA ARG A 593 -28.91 9.44 -5.27
C ARG A 593 -30.36 9.88 -5.44
N GLU A 594 -31.25 9.26 -4.70
CA GLU A 594 -32.68 9.62 -4.65
C GLU A 594 -33.18 9.59 -3.22
N GLY A 595 -33.43 10.78 -2.66
CA GLY A 595 -33.84 10.91 -1.27
C GLY A 595 -32.84 10.30 -0.29
N LYS A 596 -33.23 9.22 0.36
CA LYS A 596 -32.45 8.48 1.35
C LYS A 596 -31.62 7.32 0.77
N LEU A 597 -31.78 7.04 -0.53
CA LEU A 597 -31.09 5.95 -1.23
C LEU A 597 -29.92 6.48 -2.05
N ARG A 598 -28.77 5.86 -1.87
CA ARG A 598 -27.60 5.97 -2.75
C ARG A 598 -27.34 4.60 -3.38
N SER A 599 -27.12 4.58 -4.67
CA SER A 599 -26.75 3.40 -5.45
C SER A 599 -25.50 3.69 -6.25
N THR A 600 -24.47 2.89 -6.10
CA THR A 600 -23.20 3.03 -6.84
C THR A 600 -22.90 1.73 -7.56
N LEU A 601 -22.72 1.83 -8.88
CA LEU A 601 -22.23 0.74 -9.72
C LEU A 601 -20.78 1.02 -10.10
N LEU A 602 -19.88 0.09 -9.79
CA LEU A 602 -18.46 0.14 -10.16
C LEU A 602 -18.16 -0.97 -11.15
N GLY A 603 -17.48 -0.64 -12.24
CA GLY A 603 -17.03 -1.60 -13.25
C GLY A 603 -15.52 -1.55 -13.42
N ARG A 604 -14.93 -2.71 -13.67
CA ARG A 604 -13.51 -2.85 -14.01
C ARG A 604 -13.35 -3.83 -15.15
N ALA A 605 -12.59 -3.39 -16.16
CA ALA A 605 -12.15 -4.25 -17.24
C ALA A 605 -10.63 -4.29 -17.33
N MET A 606 -10.11 -5.43 -17.66
CA MET A 606 -8.67 -5.63 -17.81
C MET A 606 -8.43 -6.52 -19.02
N ARG A 607 -7.46 -6.14 -19.86
CA ARG A 607 -7.00 -7.01 -20.95
C ARG A 607 -6.15 -8.16 -20.39
N ALA A 608 -6.07 -9.25 -21.16
CA ALA A 608 -5.20 -10.37 -20.85
C ALA A 608 -3.79 -9.92 -20.46
N ARG A 609 -3.24 -10.53 -19.43
CA ARG A 609 -1.83 -10.36 -19.07
C ARG A 609 -0.98 -11.30 -19.88
N LEU A 610 0.21 -10.84 -20.21
CA LEU A 610 1.12 -11.55 -21.10
C LEU A 610 2.35 -12.03 -20.31
N ASP A 611 2.93 -13.15 -20.73
CA ASP A 611 4.26 -13.59 -20.32
C ASP A 611 5.37 -12.82 -21.07
N SER A 612 6.62 -13.20 -20.84
CA SER A 612 7.78 -12.59 -21.51
C SER A 612 7.80 -12.85 -23.04
N ASN A 613 7.10 -13.84 -23.53
CA ASN A 613 7.01 -14.19 -24.95
C ASN A 613 5.83 -13.52 -25.64
N GLY A 614 4.94 -12.85 -24.88
CA GLY A 614 3.73 -12.21 -25.37
C GLY A 614 2.52 -13.14 -25.37
N GLU A 615 2.61 -14.31 -24.76
CA GLU A 615 1.49 -15.25 -24.63
C GLU A 615 0.61 -14.90 -23.43
N PRO A 616 -0.72 -15.07 -23.52
CA PRO A 616 -1.64 -14.78 -22.43
C PRO A 616 -1.41 -15.70 -21.21
N THR A 617 -1.15 -15.08 -20.05
CA THR A 617 -1.08 -15.79 -18.76
C THR A 617 -2.41 -15.77 -18.00
N SER A 618 -3.33 -14.90 -18.38
CA SER A 618 -4.71 -14.86 -17.89
C SER A 618 -5.61 -14.20 -18.94
N ALA A 619 -6.85 -14.63 -19.02
CA ALA A 619 -7.86 -14.00 -19.89
C ALA A 619 -8.14 -12.54 -19.45
N GLY A 620 -8.60 -11.74 -20.38
CA GLY A 620 -9.19 -10.44 -20.08
C GLY A 620 -10.59 -10.63 -19.49
N TYR A 621 -11.05 -9.64 -18.70
CA TYR A 621 -12.34 -9.72 -18.05
C TYR A 621 -13.01 -8.35 -17.90
N PHE A 622 -14.31 -8.39 -17.64
CA PHE A 622 -15.09 -7.27 -17.09
C PHE A 622 -15.86 -7.78 -15.86
N ALA A 623 -15.72 -7.10 -14.74
CA ALA A 623 -16.47 -7.37 -13.53
C ALA A 623 -17.11 -6.09 -13.00
N ALA A 624 -18.27 -6.22 -12.38
CA ALA A 624 -19.01 -5.09 -11.81
C ALA A 624 -19.41 -5.38 -10.36
N ASP A 625 -19.41 -4.34 -9.55
CA ASP A 625 -19.81 -4.37 -8.14
C ASP A 625 -20.93 -3.34 -7.93
N LEU A 626 -21.94 -3.67 -7.10
CA LEU A 626 -23.05 -2.79 -6.74
C LEU A 626 -23.02 -2.50 -5.25
N ASP A 627 -23.09 -1.23 -4.89
CA ASP A 627 -23.27 -0.76 -3.51
C ASP A 627 -24.61 -0.01 -3.40
N LEU A 628 -25.46 -0.45 -2.50
CA LEU A 628 -26.72 0.19 -2.14
C LEU A 628 -26.64 0.63 -0.69
N HIS A 629 -26.90 1.91 -0.43
CA HIS A 629 -26.94 2.48 0.91
C HIS A 629 -28.24 3.26 1.13
N TYR A 630 -28.98 2.90 2.17
CA TYR A 630 -30.24 3.53 2.52
C TYR A 630 -30.19 4.11 3.92
N GLU A 631 -30.43 5.40 4.07
CA GLU A 631 -30.40 6.15 5.34
C GLU A 631 -31.83 6.47 5.80
N PRO A 632 -32.54 5.55 6.47
CA PRO A 632 -33.90 5.83 6.98
C PRO A 632 -33.92 6.97 7.99
N GLN A 633 -32.86 7.17 8.73
CA GLN A 633 -32.62 8.25 9.70
C GLN A 633 -31.17 8.73 9.56
N THR A 634 -30.85 9.92 10.06
CA THR A 634 -29.52 10.53 9.96
C THR A 634 -28.41 9.77 10.70
N ASP A 635 -28.81 8.95 11.67
CA ASP A 635 -27.93 8.16 12.55
C ASP A 635 -28.01 6.66 12.28
N LEU A 636 -28.79 6.24 11.28
CA LEU A 636 -28.97 4.84 10.89
C LEU A 636 -28.85 4.67 9.37
N GLY A 637 -27.91 3.87 8.93
CA GLY A 637 -27.72 3.43 7.55
C GLY A 637 -27.88 1.92 7.40
N LEU A 638 -28.48 1.49 6.32
CA LEU A 638 -28.55 0.09 5.89
C LEU A 638 -27.78 -0.01 4.57
N PHE A 639 -26.91 -0.99 4.43
CA PHE A 639 -26.21 -1.17 3.17
C PHE A 639 -26.22 -2.62 2.67
N LEU A 640 -26.22 -2.75 1.35
CA LEU A 640 -26.02 -4.01 0.66
C LEU A 640 -24.94 -3.81 -0.41
N ARG A 641 -23.90 -4.64 -0.37
CA ARG A 641 -22.89 -4.74 -1.41
C ARG A 641 -23.01 -6.07 -2.12
N VAL A 642 -22.89 -6.02 -3.42
CA VAL A 642 -22.81 -7.21 -4.26
C VAL A 642 -21.53 -7.08 -5.09
N ASN A 643 -20.55 -7.94 -4.84
CA ASN A 643 -19.33 -8.00 -5.64
C ASN A 643 -19.52 -9.01 -6.76
N ASN A 644 -18.85 -8.74 -7.89
CA ASN A 644 -18.96 -9.56 -9.09
C ASN A 644 -20.42 -9.80 -9.49
N LEU A 645 -21.17 -8.72 -9.67
CA LEU A 645 -22.63 -8.71 -9.91
C LEU A 645 -23.09 -9.63 -11.04
N PHE A 646 -22.26 -9.80 -12.07
CA PHE A 646 -22.58 -10.60 -13.26
C PHE A 646 -22.01 -12.01 -13.22
N ASP A 647 -21.46 -12.42 -12.07
CA ASP A 647 -20.82 -13.73 -11.88
C ASP A 647 -19.75 -14.02 -12.95
N THR A 648 -18.98 -13.00 -13.30
CA THR A 648 -17.93 -13.12 -14.30
C THR A 648 -16.83 -14.04 -13.77
N ASP A 649 -16.54 -15.09 -14.51
CA ASP A 649 -15.41 -15.98 -14.22
C ASP A 649 -14.11 -15.33 -14.71
N TYR A 650 -13.22 -14.99 -13.79
CA TYR A 650 -11.93 -14.39 -14.09
C TYR A 650 -10.86 -14.75 -13.06
N GLN A 651 -9.61 -14.51 -13.41
CA GLN A 651 -8.49 -14.77 -12.52
C GLN A 651 -7.65 -13.52 -12.30
N TYR A 652 -7.23 -13.30 -11.07
CA TYR A 652 -6.25 -12.25 -10.72
C TYR A 652 -4.85 -12.58 -11.25
N SER A 653 -4.46 -13.85 -11.26
CA SER A 653 -3.30 -14.43 -11.89
C SER A 653 -3.65 -15.87 -12.26
N TRP A 654 -2.87 -16.51 -13.10
CA TRP A 654 -3.07 -17.92 -13.43
C TRP A 654 -3.17 -18.74 -12.13
N GLY A 655 -4.22 -19.51 -12.00
CA GLY A 655 -4.49 -20.33 -10.82
C GLY A 655 -5.06 -19.61 -9.61
N SER A 656 -5.36 -18.31 -9.69
CA SER A 656 -6.00 -17.53 -8.62
C SER A 656 -7.34 -16.99 -9.09
N PRO A 657 -8.41 -17.80 -9.07
CA PRO A 657 -9.73 -17.36 -9.48
C PRO A 657 -10.27 -16.28 -8.53
N ALA A 658 -11.02 -15.35 -9.07
CA ALA A 658 -11.80 -14.41 -8.28
C ALA A 658 -13.02 -15.13 -7.68
N ASP A 659 -13.55 -14.55 -6.61
CA ASP A 659 -14.79 -15.04 -6.00
C ASP A 659 -15.94 -14.89 -6.99
N SER A 660 -16.86 -15.86 -7.02
CA SER A 660 -18.18 -15.72 -7.64
C SER A 660 -18.96 -14.56 -7.06
N THR A 661 -20.14 -14.26 -7.58
CA THR A 661 -21.05 -13.27 -6.98
C THR A 661 -21.19 -13.51 -5.48
N ASN A 662 -20.84 -12.49 -4.72
CA ASN A 662 -20.95 -12.53 -3.26
C ASN A 662 -21.52 -11.22 -2.73
N PHE A 663 -22.11 -11.27 -1.54
CA PHE A 663 -22.75 -10.10 -0.95
C PHE A 663 -22.32 -9.87 0.51
N LEU A 664 -22.47 -8.62 0.94
CA LEU A 664 -22.35 -8.18 2.33
C LEU A 664 -23.52 -7.25 2.65
N LEU A 665 -24.30 -7.60 3.66
CA LEU A 665 -25.42 -6.79 4.19
C LEU A 665 -25.04 -6.28 5.56
N GLY A 666 -25.30 -5.00 5.84
CA GLY A 666 -24.93 -4.42 7.12
C GLY A 666 -25.74 -3.20 7.55
N VAL A 667 -25.43 -2.77 8.75
CA VAL A 667 -26.03 -1.64 9.43
C VAL A 667 -24.95 -0.72 9.98
N ASP A 668 -25.07 0.56 9.70
CA ASP A 668 -24.22 1.63 10.24
C ASP A 668 -25.06 2.47 11.23
N MET A 669 -24.51 2.75 12.41
CA MET A 669 -25.16 3.51 13.46
C MET A 669 -24.23 4.59 13.99
N THR A 670 -24.80 5.76 14.33
CA THR A 670 -24.06 6.85 14.99
C THR A 670 -24.83 7.26 16.26
N PHE A 671 -24.08 7.45 17.37
CA PHE A 671 -24.64 7.82 18.68
C PHE A 671 -23.99 9.09 19.22
#